data_fd3187afb9170b8abd5167bcd518f3f9
#
_entry.id   fd3187afb9170b8abd5167bcd518f3f9
#
_cell.length_a   1.000
_cell.length_b   1.000
_cell.length_c   1.000
_cell.angle_alpha   90.00
_cell.angle_beta   90.00
_cell.angle_gamma   90.00
#
_symmetry.space_group_name_H-M   'P 1'
#
loop_
_entity.id
_entity.type
_entity.pdbx_description
1 polymer ?
#
loop_
_entity_poly.entity_id
_entity_poly.type
_entity_poly.pdbx_seq_one_letter_code
_entity_poly.pdbx_strand_id
1 'polypeptide(L)'
;MADQQKIKHLREKISTWDQRTTSMAPLSERQKDSYMDLTSHASNRPLPIELPLEEAGSFSQQLSLVSTPSLSHSGDSLAEGFSSLGMKDDKIENAQQFFDWFNKVESQMEQEEELCYRSYCDQLSQYKEQCDLVMEEVSTALDQLKDLKQQYVLVATKTNALHEACEQSMADQTMLVNKAEAISCKLDYFNELERINQKLSSPTFAVTNDSFVPLLSKLDECIAYIIGNPQYKESELFQARFKQCLSKALTLIKAAVFTILNGATQQVVPKDVTSTSENAFTLFYGKFRSNAPKIKALMEQVEQRLDKTSEYTTLLDDCLHCYFSKRYQLLMPSIQMAVSELATKHARDHCSLVRSGCAFMVHVCEDEYQLFFHFFSKSSEKLDAMLEQLCMSLYDVLRPLIIHINHLETLAELCSILKTEMLQDHVQANPNELGAFAAVANQMLEDVQERLVYRSSVYIKSDILNYNPASGDLAYPEKLEMMESIAESLREQRLNDSRRNSGDSIGSATSHEVAALNQSGSALMSGQTTPPEGMRSTVMAPIGSGAGTATIHVNASLSPADLHGMWYPTVRRTLVCLSKLYRCIDKSIFQGLSQEILQSCIHSLNVACQGITKRKTQLNGQLFLIKHLLILREQIAPFQVEFSIKETGLDFSTLKAAAYGMFQKPRGLFVLSSNNSFLEFLFEGAPQVTEHYVDSKKDVDHQLKCTCEVFIKHVTDLLASELIAFQKKAQVIVDLNEEESGASVSLRSQPFASPERVHEVVGASYKQIKTQLPKVFQSMSLYLANKDTEYILFRPIKAGVQLAYQQVEELVKNNYSEEDQQIIACPSKEQVNLFLAASP
;
A
#
# COMPACT_ATOMS: atom_id res chain seq x y z
N MET A 1 -0.63 4.01 21.07
CA MET A 1 0.57 3.62 21.85
C MET A 1 1.26 2.39 21.27
N ALA A 2 0.56 1.31 20.99
CA ALA A 2 1.17 0.08 20.42
C ALA A 2 1.91 0.33 19.11
N ASP A 3 1.31 1.12 18.19
CA ASP A 3 1.89 1.38 16.88
C ASP A 3 3.12 2.31 16.92
N GLN A 4 3.13 3.28 17.81
CA GLN A 4 4.31 4.11 18.03
C GLN A 4 5.47 3.33 18.68
N GLN A 5 5.15 2.39 19.57
CA GLN A 5 6.17 1.49 20.13
C GLN A 5 6.73 0.54 19.06
N LYS A 6 5.88 0.01 18.16
CA LYS A 6 6.31 -0.81 17.03
C LYS A 6 7.23 -0.02 16.09
N ILE A 7 6.86 1.22 15.72
CA ILE A 7 7.68 2.09 14.87
C ILE A 7 9.01 2.43 15.54
N LYS A 8 9.01 2.75 16.85
CA LYS A 8 10.24 3.02 17.58
C LYS A 8 11.16 1.80 17.62
N HIS A 9 10.60 0.62 17.89
CA HIS A 9 11.34 -0.65 17.89
C HIS A 9 11.90 -0.99 16.51
N LEU A 10 11.12 -0.77 15.43
CA LEU A 10 11.61 -0.93 14.06
C LEU A 10 12.77 0.03 13.74
N ARG A 11 12.69 1.29 14.17
CA ARG A 11 13.79 2.26 13.97
C ARG A 11 15.08 1.86 14.69
N GLU A 12 14.96 1.40 15.94
CA GLU A 12 16.12 0.88 16.70
C GLU A 12 16.74 -0.35 16.01
N LYS A 13 15.91 -1.27 15.55
CA LYS A 13 16.35 -2.47 14.82
C LYS A 13 16.99 -2.11 13.47
N ILE A 14 16.41 -1.15 12.76
CA ILE A 14 16.89 -0.61 11.50
C ILE A 14 18.27 0.04 11.65
N SER A 15 18.47 0.82 12.70
CA SER A 15 19.76 1.51 12.95
C SER A 15 20.93 0.55 13.22
N THR A 16 20.62 -0.66 13.68
CA THR A 16 21.61 -1.71 13.94
C THR A 16 21.69 -2.77 12.83
N TRP A 17 20.93 -2.63 11.76
CA TRP A 17 20.84 -3.65 10.70
C TRP A 17 22.19 -3.90 10.01
N ASP A 18 22.85 -2.83 9.61
CA ASP A 18 24.14 -2.92 8.92
C ASP A 18 25.29 -3.37 9.86
N GLN A 19 25.07 -3.35 11.18
CA GLN A 19 26.06 -3.78 12.17
C GLN A 19 25.95 -5.27 12.49
N ARG A 20 24.93 -5.98 11.99
CA ARG A 20 24.75 -7.41 12.22
C ARG A 20 25.79 -8.20 11.46
N THR A 21 26.65 -8.86 12.21
CA THR A 21 27.74 -9.70 11.68
C THR A 21 27.27 -11.04 11.12
N THR A 22 26.06 -11.49 11.47
CA THR A 22 25.47 -12.76 11.03
C THR A 22 24.23 -12.53 10.19
N SER A 23 24.40 -12.53 8.87
CA SER A 23 23.31 -12.39 7.90
C SER A 23 22.36 -13.61 7.81
N MET A 24 22.74 -14.72 8.47
CA MET A 24 22.02 -16.00 8.42
C MET A 24 21.14 -16.28 9.64
N ALA A 25 21.04 -15.36 10.59
CA ALA A 25 20.22 -15.58 11.77
C ALA A 25 18.72 -15.62 11.41
N PRO A 26 17.95 -16.55 11.97
CA PRO A 26 16.50 -16.59 11.76
C PRO A 26 15.83 -15.32 12.28
N LEU A 27 14.72 -14.97 11.68
CA LEU A 27 13.91 -13.84 12.13
C LEU A 27 13.45 -14.06 13.58
N SER A 28 13.49 -13.01 14.38
CA SER A 28 12.94 -13.03 15.74
C SER A 28 11.41 -13.13 15.71
N GLU A 29 10.79 -13.64 16.78
CA GLU A 29 9.32 -13.70 16.89
C GLU A 29 8.65 -12.33 16.70
N ARG A 30 9.28 -11.26 17.20
CA ARG A 30 8.79 -9.88 16.97
C ARG A 30 8.84 -9.45 15.50
N GLN A 31 9.78 -9.97 14.74
CA GLN A 31 9.85 -9.71 13.29
C GLN A 31 8.75 -10.45 12.55
N LYS A 32 8.45 -11.67 12.95
CA LYS A 32 7.33 -12.45 12.43
C LYS A 32 5.98 -11.79 12.73
N ASP A 33 5.81 -11.30 13.96
CA ASP A 33 4.61 -10.56 14.36
C ASP A 33 4.44 -9.28 13.52
N SER A 34 5.51 -8.50 13.35
CA SER A 34 5.50 -7.29 12.51
C SER A 34 5.17 -7.61 11.05
N TYR A 35 5.64 -8.75 10.54
CA TYR A 35 5.29 -9.23 9.22
C TYR A 35 3.81 -9.58 9.10
N MET A 36 3.27 -10.33 10.06
CA MET A 36 1.85 -10.70 10.09
C MET A 36 0.94 -9.45 10.13
N ASP A 37 1.33 -8.44 10.90
CA ASP A 37 0.64 -7.15 10.94
C ASP A 37 0.71 -6.43 9.57
N LEU A 38 1.88 -6.39 8.94
CA LEU A 38 2.09 -5.80 7.61
C LEU A 38 1.25 -6.49 6.54
N THR A 39 1.24 -7.82 6.52
CA THR A 39 0.50 -8.58 5.51
C THR A 39 -1.01 -8.48 5.67
N SER A 40 -1.52 -8.47 6.92
CA SER A 40 -2.95 -8.39 7.18
C SER A 40 -3.58 -7.08 6.69
N HIS A 41 -2.81 -6.00 6.70
CA HIS A 41 -3.27 -4.68 6.29
C HIS A 41 -2.93 -4.31 4.84
N ALA A 42 -1.90 -4.94 4.28
CA ALA A 42 -1.48 -4.68 2.89
C ALA A 42 -2.38 -5.34 1.84
N SER A 43 -3.04 -6.46 2.18
CA SER A 43 -3.86 -7.24 1.25
C SER A 43 -5.12 -6.53 0.74
N ASN A 44 -5.58 -5.47 1.43
CA ASN A 44 -6.86 -4.84 1.15
C ASN A 44 -6.78 -3.47 0.44
N ARG A 45 -5.59 -3.00 0.04
CA ARG A 45 -5.46 -1.72 -0.66
C ARG A 45 -4.52 -1.82 -1.84
N PRO A 46 -5.07 -1.95 -3.03
CA PRO A 46 -4.28 -1.71 -4.23
C PRO A 46 -3.83 -0.26 -4.23
N LEU A 47 -2.61 -0.01 -4.71
CA LEU A 47 -2.15 1.34 -4.99
C LEU A 47 -3.11 2.05 -5.91
N PRO A 48 -3.23 3.37 -5.76
CA PRO A 48 -3.65 4.20 -6.86
C PRO A 48 -2.54 4.16 -7.92
N ILE A 49 -2.59 3.14 -8.73
CA ILE A 49 -1.89 3.18 -9.99
C ILE A 49 -2.77 3.98 -10.93
N GLU A 50 -2.14 4.69 -11.80
CA GLU A 50 -2.69 4.98 -13.09
C GLU A 50 -3.35 3.70 -13.62
N LEU A 51 -4.66 3.64 -13.45
CA LEU A 51 -5.46 2.60 -14.10
C LEU A 51 -5.17 2.73 -15.59
N PRO A 52 -4.81 1.67 -16.29
CA PRO A 52 -4.79 1.70 -17.74
C PRO A 52 -6.15 2.25 -18.19
N LEU A 53 -6.14 3.23 -19.07
CA LEU A 53 -7.35 3.89 -19.58
C LEU A 53 -8.45 2.91 -20.06
N GLU A 54 -8.10 1.64 -20.29
CA GLU A 54 -8.99 0.56 -20.69
C GLU A 54 -9.86 0.01 -19.56
N GLU A 55 -9.42 0.04 -18.27
CA GLU A 55 -10.24 -0.43 -17.15
C GLU A 55 -11.22 0.62 -16.64
N ALA A 56 -10.94 1.90 -16.85
CA ALA A 56 -11.89 2.97 -16.58
C ALA A 56 -13.15 2.88 -17.47
N GLY A 57 -13.02 2.26 -18.66
CA GLY A 57 -14.13 2.03 -19.58
C GLY A 57 -15.13 0.97 -19.11
N SER A 58 -14.72 -0.02 -18.31
CA SER A 58 -15.62 -1.08 -17.86
C SER A 58 -16.42 -0.69 -16.60
N PHE A 59 -15.89 0.24 -15.79
CA PHE A 59 -16.64 0.75 -14.62
C PHE A 59 -17.72 1.75 -15.00
N SER A 60 -17.51 2.49 -16.12
CA SER A 60 -18.55 3.40 -16.65
C SER A 60 -19.67 2.65 -17.40
N GLN A 61 -19.44 1.39 -17.84
CA GLN A 61 -20.50 0.62 -18.48
C GLN A 61 -21.51 0.01 -17.50
N GLN A 62 -21.15 -0.19 -16.23
CA GLN A 62 -22.11 -0.65 -15.21
C GLN A 62 -22.91 0.52 -14.59
N LEU A 63 -22.45 1.76 -14.72
CA LEU A 63 -23.17 2.94 -14.31
C LEU A 63 -24.01 3.58 -15.43
N SER A 64 -23.93 3.04 -16.65
CA SER A 64 -24.62 3.59 -17.83
C SER A 64 -26.07 3.13 -18.00
N LEU A 65 -26.70 2.59 -16.95
CA LEU A 65 -28.16 2.38 -16.90
C LEU A 65 -28.93 3.53 -16.26
N VAL A 66 -28.22 4.56 -15.79
CA VAL A 66 -28.84 5.85 -15.48
C VAL A 66 -28.31 6.82 -16.53
N SER A 67 -29.18 7.27 -17.39
CA SER A 67 -28.93 8.28 -18.41
C SER A 67 -28.42 9.55 -17.74
N THR A 68 -27.14 9.62 -17.46
CA THR A 68 -26.50 10.91 -17.26
C THR A 68 -26.30 11.53 -18.65
N PRO A 69 -26.78 12.72 -18.89
CA PRO A 69 -26.42 13.42 -20.12
C PRO A 69 -24.89 13.54 -20.13
N SER A 70 -24.29 12.98 -21.16
CA SER A 70 -22.86 13.05 -21.43
C SER A 70 -22.39 14.50 -21.32
N LEU A 71 -21.60 14.77 -20.30
CA LEU A 71 -20.77 15.98 -20.25
C LEU A 71 -19.63 15.85 -21.27
N SER A 72 -19.99 15.79 -22.52
CA SER A 72 -19.13 16.19 -23.60
C SER A 72 -19.51 17.61 -23.92
N HIS A 73 -18.71 18.53 -23.47
CA HIS A 73 -18.45 19.88 -23.99
C HIS A 73 -18.14 20.83 -22.83
N SER A 74 -16.89 20.80 -22.36
CA SER A 74 -16.38 21.87 -21.49
C SER A 74 -16.32 23.24 -22.19
N GLY A 75 -16.71 23.31 -23.46
CA GLY A 75 -16.86 24.53 -24.20
C GLY A 75 -18.28 25.11 -24.18
N ASP A 76 -19.28 24.24 -24.17
CA ASP A 76 -20.68 24.65 -24.28
C ASP A 76 -21.30 25.09 -22.94
N SER A 77 -20.85 24.59 -21.81
CA SER A 77 -21.36 24.99 -20.50
C SER A 77 -21.04 26.45 -20.16
N LEU A 78 -19.89 26.95 -20.61
CA LEU A 78 -19.54 28.36 -20.48
C LEU A 78 -20.44 29.24 -21.39
N ALA A 79 -20.67 28.80 -22.62
CA ALA A 79 -21.56 29.48 -23.55
C ALA A 79 -23.03 29.50 -23.08
N GLU A 80 -23.51 28.38 -22.49
CA GLU A 80 -24.84 28.32 -21.86
C GLU A 80 -24.92 29.19 -20.60
N GLY A 81 -23.86 29.24 -19.78
CA GLY A 81 -23.76 30.12 -18.62
C GLY A 81 -23.83 31.59 -19.02
N PHE A 82 -23.13 32.00 -20.07
CA PHE A 82 -23.20 33.36 -20.60
C PHE A 82 -24.54 33.67 -21.25
N SER A 83 -25.12 32.72 -21.98
CA SER A 83 -26.45 32.84 -22.57
C SER A 83 -27.54 32.97 -21.50
N SER A 84 -27.45 32.27 -20.39
CA SER A 84 -28.43 32.32 -19.29
C SER A 84 -28.40 33.63 -18.50
N LEU A 85 -27.30 34.37 -18.52
CA LEU A 85 -27.11 35.70 -17.93
C LEU A 85 -27.53 36.81 -18.87
N GLY A 86 -27.99 36.49 -20.09
CA GLY A 86 -28.42 37.50 -21.09
C GLY A 86 -27.25 38.27 -21.67
N MET A 87 -26.04 37.79 -21.54
CA MET A 87 -24.86 38.44 -22.15
C MET A 87 -24.75 38.06 -23.62
N LYS A 88 -24.54 39.06 -24.44
CA LYS A 88 -24.42 38.90 -25.88
C LYS A 88 -22.99 38.62 -26.36
N ASP A 89 -22.03 38.76 -25.48
CA ASP A 89 -20.59 38.54 -25.74
C ASP A 89 -20.02 37.59 -24.70
N ASP A 90 -19.16 36.67 -25.15
CA ASP A 90 -18.53 35.60 -24.33
C ASP A 90 -17.50 36.10 -23.29
N LYS A 91 -17.60 37.35 -22.87
CA LYS A 91 -16.68 37.97 -21.94
C LYS A 91 -17.40 38.50 -20.71
N ILE A 92 -16.94 38.05 -19.56
CA ILE A 92 -17.35 38.61 -18.27
C ILE A 92 -16.51 39.87 -18.02
N GLU A 93 -17.15 41.02 -18.01
CA GLU A 93 -16.48 42.31 -17.93
C GLU A 93 -16.47 42.92 -16.52
N ASN A 94 -17.28 42.42 -15.61
CA ASN A 94 -17.34 42.93 -14.26
C ASN A 94 -17.52 41.82 -13.20
N ALA A 95 -17.12 42.15 -11.99
CA ALA A 95 -17.19 41.22 -10.86
C ALA A 95 -18.62 40.75 -10.54
N GLN A 96 -19.62 41.58 -10.76
CA GLN A 96 -21.03 41.25 -10.49
C GLN A 96 -21.49 40.14 -11.44
N GLN A 97 -21.18 40.22 -12.70
CA GLN A 97 -21.53 39.22 -13.71
C GLN A 97 -20.81 37.88 -13.44
N PHE A 98 -19.59 37.92 -12.93
CA PHE A 98 -18.88 36.72 -12.51
C PHE A 98 -19.56 36.04 -11.33
N PHE A 99 -19.96 36.83 -10.32
CA PHE A 99 -20.61 36.23 -9.14
C PHE A 99 -22.00 35.68 -9.45
N ASP A 100 -22.77 36.35 -10.32
CA ASP A 100 -24.07 35.87 -10.73
C ASP A 100 -23.99 34.60 -11.56
N TRP A 101 -22.98 34.50 -12.42
CA TRP A 101 -22.67 33.27 -13.16
C TRP A 101 -22.18 32.15 -12.22
N PHE A 102 -21.24 32.46 -11.36
CA PHE A 102 -20.67 31.51 -10.42
C PHE A 102 -21.73 30.91 -9.49
N ASN A 103 -22.55 31.73 -8.87
CA ASN A 103 -23.66 31.28 -8.01
C ASN A 103 -24.65 30.38 -8.75
N LYS A 104 -24.85 30.62 -10.04
CA LYS A 104 -25.77 29.84 -10.86
C LYS A 104 -25.17 28.47 -11.19
N VAL A 105 -23.90 28.42 -11.52
CA VAL A 105 -23.16 27.17 -11.76
C VAL A 105 -23.06 26.34 -10.46
N GLU A 106 -22.73 26.98 -9.34
CA GLU A 106 -22.69 26.36 -8.03
C GLU A 106 -24.03 25.72 -7.66
N SER A 107 -25.12 26.47 -7.81
CA SER A 107 -26.48 25.96 -7.55
C SER A 107 -26.91 24.83 -8.49
N GLN A 108 -26.45 24.81 -9.74
CA GLN A 108 -26.69 23.70 -10.66
C GLN A 108 -25.91 22.46 -10.26
N MET A 109 -24.64 22.60 -9.87
CA MET A 109 -23.83 21.48 -9.38
C MET A 109 -24.42 20.86 -8.11
N GLU A 110 -24.86 21.70 -7.16
CA GLU A 110 -25.53 21.19 -5.94
C GLU A 110 -26.82 20.41 -6.26
N GLN A 111 -27.59 20.88 -7.23
CA GLN A 111 -28.82 20.20 -7.68
C GLN A 111 -28.49 18.85 -8.37
N GLU A 112 -27.46 18.81 -9.19
CA GLU A 112 -27.03 17.56 -9.85
C GLU A 112 -26.50 16.54 -8.83
N GLU A 113 -25.74 16.99 -7.83
CA GLU A 113 -25.30 16.14 -6.73
C GLU A 113 -26.49 15.59 -5.93
N GLU A 114 -27.45 16.45 -5.58
CA GLU A 114 -28.65 16.00 -4.85
C GLU A 114 -29.47 14.98 -5.65
N LEU A 115 -29.61 15.17 -6.95
CA LEU A 115 -30.30 14.20 -7.83
C LEU A 115 -29.55 12.88 -7.90
N CYS A 116 -28.22 12.92 -7.91
CA CYS A 116 -27.40 11.71 -7.89
C CYS A 116 -27.60 10.92 -6.60
N TYR A 117 -27.54 11.58 -5.45
CA TYR A 117 -27.78 10.92 -4.15
C TYR A 117 -29.21 10.36 -4.03
N ARG A 118 -30.22 11.07 -4.52
CA ARG A 118 -31.62 10.57 -4.56
C ARG A 118 -31.71 9.29 -5.41
N SER A 119 -31.08 9.29 -6.59
CA SER A 119 -31.03 8.09 -7.45
C SER A 119 -30.39 6.89 -6.75
N TYR A 120 -29.30 7.10 -6.01
CA TYR A 120 -28.69 6.03 -5.22
C TYR A 120 -29.59 5.54 -4.08
N CYS A 121 -30.29 6.46 -3.41
CA CYS A 121 -31.26 6.10 -2.37
C CYS A 121 -32.41 5.24 -2.93
N ASP A 122 -32.91 5.60 -4.11
CA ASP A 122 -33.97 4.85 -4.77
C ASP A 122 -33.48 3.44 -5.18
N GLN A 123 -32.27 3.33 -5.71
CA GLN A 123 -31.66 2.03 -6.03
C GLN A 123 -31.46 1.17 -4.78
N LEU A 124 -30.97 1.74 -3.70
CA LEU A 124 -30.83 1.04 -2.44
C LEU A 124 -32.18 0.58 -1.87
N SER A 125 -33.22 1.40 -2.04
CA SER A 125 -34.58 1.04 -1.64
C SER A 125 -35.10 -0.14 -2.45
N GLN A 126 -34.87 -0.15 -3.77
CA GLN A 126 -35.22 -1.29 -4.63
C GLN A 126 -34.47 -2.57 -4.25
N TYR A 127 -33.17 -2.47 -3.97
CA TYR A 127 -32.41 -3.64 -3.51
C TYR A 127 -32.90 -4.17 -2.17
N LYS A 128 -33.29 -3.25 -1.27
CA LYS A 128 -33.89 -3.66 0.01
C LYS A 128 -35.21 -4.43 -0.22
N GLU A 129 -36.10 -3.90 -1.06
CA GLU A 129 -37.36 -4.57 -1.38
C GLU A 129 -37.14 -5.96 -2.00
N GLN A 130 -36.15 -6.08 -2.90
CA GLN A 130 -35.76 -7.38 -3.46
C GLN A 130 -35.24 -8.35 -2.39
N CYS A 131 -34.44 -7.87 -1.46
CA CYS A 131 -33.94 -8.66 -0.34
C CYS A 131 -35.08 -9.12 0.56
N ASP A 132 -36.05 -8.24 0.85
CA ASP A 132 -37.19 -8.55 1.68
C ASP A 132 -38.08 -9.62 1.01
N LEU A 133 -38.33 -9.53 -0.30
CA LEU A 133 -39.04 -10.56 -1.08
C LEU A 133 -38.33 -11.92 -1.04
N VAL A 134 -37.00 -11.93 -1.24
CA VAL A 134 -36.21 -13.17 -1.15
C VAL A 134 -36.30 -13.77 0.27
N MET A 135 -36.25 -12.91 1.28
CA MET A 135 -36.41 -13.37 2.67
C MET A 135 -37.79 -14.00 2.94
N GLU A 136 -38.85 -13.45 2.36
CA GLU A 136 -40.19 -14.00 2.47
C GLU A 136 -40.32 -15.33 1.73
N GLU A 137 -39.75 -15.44 0.52
CA GLU A 137 -39.69 -16.72 -0.23
C GLU A 137 -38.91 -17.80 0.51
N VAL A 138 -37.75 -17.43 1.10
CA VAL A 138 -36.95 -18.37 1.90
C VAL A 138 -37.72 -18.82 3.15
N SER A 139 -38.41 -17.88 3.81
CA SER A 139 -39.24 -18.21 4.98
C SER A 139 -40.36 -19.19 4.62
N THR A 140 -41.07 -18.93 3.51
CA THR A 140 -42.12 -19.83 3.02
C THR A 140 -41.60 -21.20 2.64
N ALA A 141 -40.43 -21.27 2.00
CA ALA A 141 -39.79 -22.54 1.68
C ALA A 141 -39.38 -23.32 2.94
N LEU A 142 -38.89 -22.60 3.98
CA LEU A 142 -38.56 -23.24 5.26
C LEU A 142 -39.80 -23.82 5.97
N ASP A 143 -40.92 -23.10 5.94
CA ASP A 143 -42.16 -23.61 6.52
C ASP A 143 -42.71 -24.81 5.76
N GLN A 144 -42.66 -24.81 4.44
CA GLN A 144 -43.01 -25.99 3.62
C GLN A 144 -42.11 -27.19 3.91
N LEU A 145 -40.81 -26.97 4.08
CA LEU A 145 -39.86 -28.03 4.47
C LEU A 145 -40.15 -28.58 5.86
N LYS A 146 -40.56 -27.70 6.77
CA LYS A 146 -40.94 -28.09 8.12
C LYS A 146 -42.21 -28.96 8.14
N ASP A 147 -43.19 -28.56 7.36
CA ASP A 147 -44.42 -29.35 7.19
C ASP A 147 -44.18 -30.71 6.52
N LEU A 148 -43.34 -30.72 5.49
CA LEU A 148 -42.89 -31.95 4.83
C LEU A 148 -42.17 -32.89 5.81
N LYS A 149 -41.33 -32.34 6.65
CA LYS A 149 -40.62 -33.08 7.73
C LYS A 149 -41.61 -33.68 8.72
N GLN A 150 -42.65 -32.92 9.13
CA GLN A 150 -43.67 -33.42 10.05
C GLN A 150 -44.50 -34.58 9.42
N GLN A 151 -44.90 -34.41 8.15
CA GLN A 151 -45.60 -35.47 7.41
C GLN A 151 -44.73 -36.72 7.25
N TYR A 152 -43.42 -36.54 6.95
CA TYR A 152 -42.48 -37.66 6.85
C TYR A 152 -42.38 -38.42 8.18
N VAL A 153 -42.25 -37.69 9.29
CA VAL A 153 -42.19 -38.30 10.63
C VAL A 153 -43.47 -39.05 10.96
N LEU A 154 -44.62 -38.50 10.62
CA LEU A 154 -45.91 -39.15 10.87
C LEU A 154 -46.06 -40.42 10.06
N VAL A 155 -45.68 -40.44 8.80
CA VAL A 155 -45.73 -41.64 7.92
C VAL A 155 -44.72 -42.67 8.42
N ALA A 156 -43.51 -42.24 8.77
CA ALA A 156 -42.47 -43.14 9.28
C ALA A 156 -42.89 -43.84 10.59
N THR A 157 -43.52 -43.09 11.52
CA THR A 157 -44.00 -43.68 12.79
C THR A 157 -45.12 -44.68 12.59
N LYS A 158 -46.09 -44.40 11.69
CA LYS A 158 -47.18 -45.33 11.39
C LYS A 158 -46.69 -46.60 10.66
N THR A 159 -45.72 -46.42 9.74
CA THR A 159 -45.11 -47.54 9.01
C THR A 159 -44.25 -48.41 9.94
N ASN A 160 -43.50 -47.77 10.87
CA ASN A 160 -42.73 -48.52 11.85
C ASN A 160 -43.57 -49.33 12.82
N ALA A 161 -44.71 -48.79 13.29
CA ALA A 161 -45.63 -49.54 14.18
C ALA A 161 -46.23 -50.78 13.50
N LEU A 162 -46.50 -50.73 12.20
CA LEU A 162 -46.98 -51.86 11.44
C LEU A 162 -45.89 -52.92 11.20
N HIS A 163 -44.64 -52.44 11.01
CA HIS A 163 -43.48 -53.30 10.78
C HIS A 163 -43.07 -54.08 12.06
N GLU A 164 -43.14 -53.41 13.22
CA GLU A 164 -42.84 -54.06 14.52
C GLU A 164 -43.77 -55.24 14.81
N ALA A 165 -45.09 -55.16 14.49
CA ALA A 165 -46.01 -56.23 14.74
C ALA A 165 -45.78 -57.48 13.87
N CYS A 166 -45.24 -57.33 12.66
CA CYS A 166 -44.89 -58.43 11.76
C CYS A 166 -43.54 -59.07 12.10
N GLU A 167 -42.59 -58.25 12.57
CA GLU A 167 -41.21 -58.71 12.93
C GLU A 167 -41.20 -59.61 14.19
N GLN A 168 -42.06 -59.29 15.15
CA GLN A 168 -42.09 -59.97 16.42
C GLN A 168 -42.40 -61.48 16.30
N SER A 169 -43.23 -61.85 15.30
CA SER A 169 -43.59 -63.26 15.04
C SER A 169 -42.48 -64.06 14.30
N MET A 170 -41.61 -63.35 13.52
CA MET A 170 -40.44 -64.00 12.86
C MET A 170 -39.24 -64.07 13.76
N ALA A 171 -39.13 -63.15 14.77
CA ALA A 171 -38.00 -63.02 15.65
C ALA A 171 -37.77 -64.27 16.53
N ASP A 172 -38.85 -64.88 16.99
CA ASP A 172 -38.74 -66.07 17.88
C ASP A 172 -38.23 -67.33 17.16
N GLN A 173 -38.58 -67.51 15.88
CA GLN A 173 -38.08 -68.60 15.07
C GLN A 173 -36.64 -68.48 14.67
N THR A 174 -36.22 -67.26 14.35
CA THR A 174 -34.82 -66.93 14.02
C THR A 174 -33.92 -66.90 15.25
N MET A 175 -34.46 -66.66 16.42
CA MET A 175 -33.69 -66.54 17.68
C MET A 175 -32.94 -67.81 18.05
N LEU A 176 -33.53 -68.97 17.84
CA LEU A 176 -32.91 -70.28 18.15
C LEU A 176 -31.84 -70.66 17.13
N VAL A 177 -32.08 -70.43 15.86
CA VAL A 177 -31.12 -70.67 14.78
C VAL A 177 -29.92 -69.70 15.00
N ASN A 178 -30.23 -68.42 15.23
CA ASN A 178 -29.24 -67.39 15.45
C ASN A 178 -28.35 -67.68 16.72
N LYS A 179 -28.97 -68.32 17.75
CA LYS A 179 -28.16 -68.72 18.95
C LYS A 179 -27.12 -69.79 18.66
N ALA A 180 -27.51 -70.80 17.85
CA ALA A 180 -26.58 -71.87 17.46
C ALA A 180 -25.47 -71.34 16.52
N GLU A 181 -25.86 -70.50 15.54
CA GLU A 181 -24.90 -69.83 14.65
C GLU A 181 -24.01 -68.85 15.41
N ALA A 182 -24.60 -68.12 16.38
CA ALA A 182 -23.81 -67.21 17.21
C ALA A 182 -22.75 -67.90 18.08
N ILE A 183 -23.02 -69.15 18.56
CA ILE A 183 -22.03 -69.92 19.31
C ILE A 183 -20.92 -70.42 18.34
N SER A 184 -21.30 -70.92 17.15
CA SER A 184 -20.35 -71.35 16.14
C SER A 184 -19.47 -70.20 15.68
N CYS A 185 -20.08 -69.06 15.37
CA CYS A 185 -19.33 -67.85 15.00
C CYS A 185 -18.37 -67.34 16.10
N LYS A 186 -18.74 -67.50 17.37
CA LYS A 186 -17.87 -67.15 18.48
C LYS A 186 -16.62 -68.06 18.60
N LEU A 187 -16.80 -69.34 18.38
CA LEU A 187 -15.69 -70.31 18.37
C LEU A 187 -14.77 -70.10 17.17
N ASP A 188 -15.29 -69.70 16.06
CA ASP A 188 -14.49 -69.44 14.87
C ASP A 188 -13.49 -68.29 15.06
N TYR A 189 -13.79 -67.29 15.89
CA TYR A 189 -12.84 -66.20 16.21
C TYR A 189 -11.59 -66.76 16.95
N PHE A 190 -11.75 -67.73 17.79
CA PHE A 190 -10.59 -68.33 18.53
C PHE A 190 -9.76 -69.24 17.64
N ASN A 191 -10.43 -70.04 16.78
CA ASN A 191 -9.77 -70.97 15.85
C ASN A 191 -8.97 -70.26 14.77
N GLU A 192 -9.38 -69.03 14.40
CA GLU A 192 -8.66 -68.23 13.40
C GLU A 192 -7.24 -67.82 13.81
N LEU A 193 -6.94 -67.80 15.13
CA LEU A 193 -5.60 -67.43 15.61
C LEU A 193 -4.50 -68.30 15.05
N GLU A 194 -4.72 -69.64 15.08
CA GLU A 194 -3.69 -70.55 14.59
C GLU A 194 -3.54 -70.52 13.07
N ARG A 195 -4.65 -70.35 12.34
CA ARG A 195 -4.66 -70.21 10.88
C ARG A 195 -3.92 -68.92 10.46
N ILE A 196 -4.15 -67.83 11.15
CA ILE A 196 -3.50 -66.54 10.88
C ILE A 196 -2.00 -66.61 11.18
N ASN A 197 -1.62 -67.20 12.34
CA ASN A 197 -0.22 -67.32 12.74
C ASN A 197 0.59 -68.20 11.75
N GLN A 198 0.01 -69.31 11.32
CA GLN A 198 0.62 -70.21 10.31
C GLN A 198 0.85 -69.49 8.98
N LYS A 199 -0.16 -68.77 8.48
CA LYS A 199 -0.05 -67.99 7.25
C LYS A 199 1.03 -66.91 7.35
N LEU A 200 1.05 -66.10 8.44
CA LEU A 200 2.04 -65.04 8.65
C LEU A 200 3.45 -65.59 8.85
N SER A 201 3.62 -66.82 9.31
CA SER A 201 4.93 -67.42 9.51
C SER A 201 5.45 -68.13 8.26
N SER A 202 4.65 -68.22 7.20
CA SER A 202 5.09 -68.82 5.95
C SER A 202 6.06 -67.93 5.18
N PRO A 203 7.22 -68.38 4.75
CA PRO A 203 8.20 -67.62 4.02
C PRO A 203 7.74 -67.20 2.61
N THR A 204 6.72 -67.85 2.10
CA THR A 204 6.12 -67.55 0.78
C THR A 204 4.99 -66.54 0.82
N PHE A 205 4.58 -66.13 2.02
CA PHE A 205 3.48 -65.18 2.22
C PHE A 205 3.96 -63.75 2.11
N ALA A 206 3.64 -63.13 0.97
CA ALA A 206 4.02 -61.76 0.70
C ALA A 206 2.83 -60.80 0.90
N VAL A 207 3.12 -59.56 1.29
CA VAL A 207 2.13 -58.50 1.50
C VAL A 207 1.36 -58.16 0.23
N THR A 208 1.93 -58.49 -0.94
CA THR A 208 1.32 -58.29 -2.25
C THR A 208 0.29 -59.35 -2.65
N ASN A 209 0.14 -60.42 -1.85
CA ASN A 209 -0.83 -61.46 -2.12
C ASN A 209 -2.27 -60.95 -1.83
N ASP A 210 -3.21 -61.30 -2.70
CA ASP A 210 -4.63 -60.94 -2.58
C ASP A 210 -5.28 -61.43 -1.28
N SER A 211 -4.70 -62.46 -0.65
CA SER A 211 -5.16 -63.02 0.63
C SER A 211 -4.68 -62.25 1.87
N PHE A 212 -3.77 -61.23 1.71
CA PHE A 212 -3.22 -60.48 2.83
C PHE A 212 -4.23 -59.49 3.45
N VAL A 213 -4.96 -58.74 2.63
CA VAL A 213 -5.95 -57.75 3.10
C VAL A 213 -7.14 -58.44 3.79
N PRO A 214 -7.71 -59.56 3.26
CA PRO A 214 -8.73 -60.30 3.99
C PRO A 214 -8.23 -60.87 5.33
N LEU A 215 -7.00 -61.36 5.38
CA LEU A 215 -6.37 -61.82 6.62
C LEU A 215 -6.24 -60.71 7.68
N LEU A 216 -5.84 -59.52 7.25
CA LEU A 216 -5.72 -58.37 8.14
C LEU A 216 -7.11 -57.91 8.65
N SER A 217 -8.13 -57.93 7.78
CA SER A 217 -9.50 -57.61 8.20
C SER A 217 -10.05 -58.64 9.19
N LYS A 218 -9.74 -59.90 8.98
CA LYS A 218 -10.15 -60.96 9.91
C LYS A 218 -9.44 -60.87 11.25
N LEU A 219 -8.16 -60.48 11.23
CA LEU A 219 -7.39 -60.23 12.43
C LEU A 219 -7.94 -59.08 13.26
N ASP A 220 -8.31 -57.99 12.60
CA ASP A 220 -8.97 -56.84 13.25
C ASP A 220 -10.33 -57.20 13.87
N GLU A 221 -11.14 -58.00 13.14
CA GLU A 221 -12.40 -58.48 13.65
C GLU A 221 -12.23 -59.34 14.90
N CYS A 222 -11.22 -60.26 14.87
CA CYS A 222 -10.94 -61.11 16.02
C CYS A 222 -10.49 -60.29 17.22
N ILE A 223 -9.59 -59.30 17.02
CA ILE A 223 -9.13 -58.40 18.07
C ILE A 223 -10.30 -57.62 18.68
N ALA A 224 -11.15 -56.99 17.81
CA ALA A 224 -12.29 -56.24 18.27
C ALA A 224 -13.31 -57.11 19.05
N TYR A 225 -13.52 -58.33 18.56
CA TYR A 225 -14.41 -59.27 19.23
C TYR A 225 -13.91 -59.65 20.62
N ILE A 226 -12.62 -59.93 20.78
CA ILE A 226 -12.07 -60.33 22.06
C ILE A 226 -12.04 -59.16 23.04
N ILE A 227 -11.72 -57.95 22.58
CA ILE A 227 -11.75 -56.73 23.41
C ILE A 227 -13.19 -56.42 23.89
N GLY A 228 -14.18 -56.62 23.00
CA GLY A 228 -15.61 -56.46 23.36
C GLY A 228 -16.16 -57.53 24.32
N ASN A 229 -15.45 -58.64 24.53
CA ASN A 229 -15.88 -59.76 25.38
C ASN A 229 -14.86 -60.15 26.43
N PRO A 230 -14.49 -59.28 27.37
CA PRO A 230 -13.48 -59.54 28.39
C PRO A 230 -13.90 -60.64 29.39
N GLN A 231 -15.14 -61.04 29.44
CA GLN A 231 -15.70 -62.04 30.34
C GLN A 231 -15.25 -63.48 30.01
N TYR A 232 -14.64 -63.71 28.86
CA TYR A 232 -14.16 -65.08 28.51
C TYR A 232 -12.91 -65.42 29.27
N LYS A 233 -12.79 -66.64 29.79
CA LYS A 233 -11.72 -67.09 30.70
C LYS A 233 -10.30 -66.85 30.16
N GLU A 234 -10.10 -66.93 28.88
CA GLU A 234 -8.77 -66.76 28.24
C GLU A 234 -8.65 -65.53 27.35
N SER A 235 -9.55 -64.55 27.53
CA SER A 235 -9.61 -63.34 26.70
C SER A 235 -8.27 -62.59 26.64
N GLU A 236 -7.64 -62.34 27.75
CA GLU A 236 -6.36 -61.64 27.82
C GLU A 236 -5.24 -62.37 27.06
N LEU A 237 -5.16 -63.69 27.19
CA LEU A 237 -4.13 -64.47 26.51
C LEU A 237 -4.31 -64.41 24.99
N PHE A 238 -5.57 -64.62 24.51
CA PHE A 238 -5.87 -64.54 23.09
C PHE A 238 -5.69 -63.14 22.54
N GLN A 239 -6.05 -62.08 23.29
CA GLN A 239 -5.79 -60.70 22.94
C GLN A 239 -4.32 -60.46 22.73
N ALA A 240 -3.46 -60.89 23.65
CA ALA A 240 -2.01 -60.73 23.52
C ALA A 240 -1.44 -61.45 22.29
N ARG A 241 -1.92 -62.69 22.04
CA ARG A 241 -1.50 -63.46 20.85
C ARG A 241 -1.96 -62.87 19.55
N PHE A 242 -3.17 -62.35 19.47
CA PHE A 242 -3.69 -61.64 18.29
C PHE A 242 -2.94 -60.32 18.03
N LYS A 243 -2.63 -59.57 19.10
CA LYS A 243 -1.79 -58.37 18.98
C LYS A 243 -0.38 -58.69 18.49
N GLN A 244 0.19 -59.84 18.91
CA GLN A 244 1.44 -60.32 18.37
C GLN A 244 1.37 -60.66 16.88
N CYS A 245 0.28 -61.30 16.45
CA CYS A 245 0.03 -61.55 15.01
C CYS A 245 -0.15 -60.26 14.24
N LEU A 246 -0.86 -59.25 14.80
CA LEU A 246 -0.98 -57.91 14.20
C LEU A 246 0.40 -57.27 14.04
N SER A 247 1.21 -57.25 15.08
CA SER A 247 2.57 -56.70 15.04
C SER A 247 3.44 -57.37 13.98
N LYS A 248 3.34 -58.68 13.81
CA LYS A 248 4.01 -59.40 12.69
C LYS A 248 3.51 -58.93 11.33
N ALA A 249 2.21 -58.86 11.15
CA ALA A 249 1.60 -58.39 9.87
C ALA A 249 2.02 -56.95 9.54
N LEU A 250 1.99 -56.08 10.53
CA LEU A 250 2.45 -54.67 10.38
C LEU A 250 3.93 -54.53 10.09
N THR A 251 4.75 -55.42 10.69
CA THR A 251 6.20 -55.47 10.39
C THR A 251 6.47 -55.91 8.96
N LEU A 252 5.67 -56.85 8.41
CA LEU A 252 5.77 -57.25 7.00
C LEU A 252 5.41 -56.06 6.05
N ILE A 253 4.34 -55.30 6.37
CA ILE A 253 3.97 -54.09 5.61
C ILE A 253 5.11 -53.08 5.67
N LYS A 254 5.62 -52.77 6.88
CA LYS A 254 6.73 -51.85 7.08
C LYS A 254 7.96 -52.24 6.25
N ALA A 255 8.36 -53.54 6.33
CA ALA A 255 9.49 -54.05 5.57
C ALA A 255 9.31 -53.94 4.05
N ALA A 256 8.11 -54.25 3.56
CA ALA A 256 7.79 -54.14 2.15
C ALA A 256 7.88 -52.68 1.65
N VAL A 257 7.26 -51.74 2.38
CA VAL A 257 7.28 -50.31 2.04
C VAL A 257 8.72 -49.78 2.06
N PHE A 258 9.47 -50.11 3.12
CA PHE A 258 10.86 -49.66 3.26
C PHE A 258 11.75 -50.26 2.16
N THR A 259 11.56 -51.49 1.76
CA THR A 259 12.30 -52.13 0.67
C THR A 259 12.02 -51.44 -0.65
N ILE A 260 10.75 -51.14 -0.94
CA ILE A 260 10.35 -50.43 -2.19
C ILE A 260 10.93 -49.06 -2.20
N LEU A 261 10.79 -48.25 -1.11
CA LEU A 261 11.31 -46.90 -1.03
C LEU A 261 12.84 -46.85 -1.10
N ASN A 262 13.53 -47.71 -0.38
CA ASN A 262 14.99 -47.84 -0.44
C ASN A 262 15.47 -48.25 -1.82
N GLY A 263 14.78 -49.21 -2.46
CA GLY A 263 15.10 -49.66 -3.82
C GLY A 263 14.91 -48.55 -4.84
N ALA A 264 13.81 -47.75 -4.72
CA ALA A 264 13.58 -46.59 -5.56
C ALA A 264 14.69 -45.56 -5.37
N THR A 265 15.07 -45.26 -4.12
CA THR A 265 16.14 -44.33 -3.79
C THR A 265 17.48 -44.73 -4.36
N GLN A 266 17.89 -46.01 -4.17
CA GLN A 266 19.19 -46.54 -4.65
C GLN A 266 19.28 -46.54 -6.19
N GLN A 267 18.19 -46.71 -6.90
CA GLN A 267 18.13 -46.64 -8.36
C GLN A 267 18.34 -45.26 -8.92
N VAL A 268 18.12 -44.23 -8.12
CA VAL A 268 18.07 -42.84 -8.53
C VAL A 268 19.31 -42.06 -8.06
N VAL A 269 19.98 -42.51 -6.99
CA VAL A 269 21.26 -41.89 -6.57
C VAL A 269 22.26 -41.99 -7.71
N PRO A 270 22.72 -40.83 -8.27
CA PRO A 270 23.64 -40.85 -9.40
C PRO A 270 24.95 -41.51 -9.01
N LYS A 271 25.41 -42.45 -9.85
CA LYS A 271 26.73 -43.04 -9.72
C LYS A 271 27.85 -42.12 -10.21
N ASP A 272 27.49 -41.09 -11.00
CA ASP A 272 28.36 -40.05 -11.55
C ASP A 272 27.79 -38.67 -11.37
N VAL A 273 28.61 -37.73 -10.91
CA VAL A 273 28.28 -36.32 -10.54
C VAL A 273 27.98 -35.43 -11.76
N THR A 274 27.93 -35.96 -12.96
CA THR A 274 27.89 -35.19 -14.22
C THR A 274 26.51 -35.08 -14.89
N SER A 275 25.42 -35.55 -14.28
CA SER A 275 24.10 -35.39 -14.87
C SER A 275 23.57 -33.98 -14.56
N THR A 276 23.18 -33.24 -15.61
CA THR A 276 22.55 -31.93 -15.52
C THR A 276 21.32 -31.98 -14.60
N SER A 277 21.13 -30.94 -13.77
CA SER A 277 20.13 -30.85 -12.73
C SER A 277 18.70 -31.20 -13.19
N GLU A 278 18.28 -30.78 -14.39
CA GLU A 278 16.92 -31.01 -14.92
C GLU A 278 16.59 -32.49 -15.16
N ASN A 279 17.55 -33.28 -15.61
CA ASN A 279 17.35 -34.71 -15.84
C ASN A 279 17.25 -35.52 -14.55
N ALA A 280 17.81 -35.01 -13.46
CA ALA A 280 17.77 -35.66 -12.16
C ALA A 280 16.35 -35.64 -11.56
N PHE A 281 15.66 -34.51 -11.59
CA PHE A 281 14.29 -34.38 -11.07
C PHE A 281 13.32 -35.29 -11.81
N THR A 282 13.37 -35.34 -13.13
CA THR A 282 12.51 -36.22 -13.94
C THR A 282 12.71 -37.69 -13.54
N LEU A 283 13.95 -38.11 -13.27
CA LEU A 283 14.25 -39.47 -12.81
C LEU A 283 13.72 -39.72 -11.40
N PHE A 284 13.86 -38.73 -10.50
CA PHE A 284 13.38 -38.82 -9.11
C PHE A 284 11.86 -39.02 -9.05
N TYR A 285 11.10 -38.25 -9.82
CA TYR A 285 9.66 -38.36 -9.89
C TYR A 285 9.22 -39.63 -10.62
N GLY A 286 9.82 -39.96 -11.75
CA GLY A 286 9.45 -41.12 -12.58
C GLY A 286 9.61 -42.45 -11.83
N LYS A 287 10.72 -42.64 -11.11
CA LYS A 287 10.99 -43.86 -10.36
C LYS A 287 10.10 -44.04 -9.12
N PHE A 288 9.87 -42.94 -8.40
CA PHE A 288 8.93 -42.98 -7.28
C PHE A 288 7.51 -43.23 -7.75
N ARG A 289 7.03 -42.49 -8.78
CA ARG A 289 5.70 -42.64 -9.33
C ARG A 289 5.41 -44.06 -9.84
N SER A 290 6.41 -44.73 -10.44
CA SER A 290 6.26 -46.10 -10.92
C SER A 290 6.05 -47.14 -9.78
N ASN A 291 6.53 -46.85 -8.58
CA ASN A 291 6.37 -47.72 -7.40
C ASN A 291 5.18 -47.31 -6.52
N ALA A 292 4.60 -46.14 -6.74
CA ALA A 292 3.53 -45.58 -5.91
C ALA A 292 2.29 -46.50 -5.81
N PRO A 293 1.77 -47.10 -6.90
CA PRO A 293 0.54 -47.92 -6.79
C PRO A 293 0.66 -49.07 -5.82
N LYS A 294 1.86 -49.67 -5.72
CA LYS A 294 2.12 -50.80 -4.81
C LYS A 294 2.03 -50.37 -3.35
N ILE A 295 2.56 -49.23 -3.02
CA ILE A 295 2.55 -48.68 -1.66
C ILE A 295 1.18 -48.12 -1.33
N LYS A 296 0.54 -47.42 -2.27
CA LYS A 296 -0.76 -46.81 -2.08
C LYS A 296 -1.83 -47.82 -1.68
N ALA A 297 -1.86 -48.98 -2.37
CA ALA A 297 -2.81 -50.04 -2.05
C ALA A 297 -2.64 -50.53 -0.61
N LEU A 298 -1.39 -50.58 -0.10
CA LEU A 298 -1.07 -50.99 1.28
C LEU A 298 -1.44 -49.89 2.28
N MET A 299 -1.08 -48.66 1.97
CA MET A 299 -1.33 -47.49 2.85
C MET A 299 -2.82 -47.19 2.98
N GLU A 300 -3.62 -47.32 1.91
CA GLU A 300 -5.09 -47.20 1.98
C GLU A 300 -5.68 -48.20 2.98
N GLN A 301 -5.15 -49.43 3.00
CA GLN A 301 -5.60 -50.44 3.98
C GLN A 301 -5.20 -50.08 5.41
N VAL A 302 -4.05 -49.45 5.61
CA VAL A 302 -3.60 -48.96 6.92
C VAL A 302 -4.43 -47.73 7.34
N GLU A 303 -4.61 -46.79 6.45
CA GLU A 303 -5.36 -45.54 6.70
C GLU A 303 -6.84 -45.79 7.06
N GLN A 304 -7.47 -46.81 6.46
CA GLN A 304 -8.85 -47.25 6.79
C GLN A 304 -8.98 -47.88 8.20
N ARG A 305 -7.85 -48.25 8.81
CA ARG A 305 -7.81 -48.97 10.08
C ARG A 305 -7.21 -48.18 11.24
N LEU A 306 -6.92 -46.88 11.04
CA LEU A 306 -6.29 -46.03 12.06
C LEU A 306 -7.10 -45.93 13.36
N ASP A 307 -8.43 -46.00 13.25
CA ASP A 307 -9.34 -45.93 14.40
C ASP A 307 -9.45 -47.24 15.19
N LYS A 308 -8.89 -48.34 14.67
CA LYS A 308 -9.04 -49.66 15.28
C LYS A 308 -8.01 -49.90 16.40
N THR A 309 -6.75 -49.62 16.10
CA THR A 309 -5.65 -49.82 17.08
C THR A 309 -4.52 -48.81 16.84
N SER A 310 -3.82 -48.42 17.92
CA SER A 310 -2.69 -47.47 17.87
C SER A 310 -1.48 -47.96 17.09
N GLU A 311 -1.36 -49.28 16.90
CA GLU A 311 -0.29 -49.89 16.14
C GLU A 311 -0.32 -49.50 14.65
N TYR A 312 -1.52 -49.27 14.07
CA TYR A 312 -1.67 -48.77 12.70
C TYR A 312 -1.19 -47.34 12.57
N THR A 313 -1.48 -46.49 13.56
CA THR A 313 -1.00 -45.10 13.57
C THR A 313 0.55 -45.06 13.64
N THR A 314 1.14 -45.87 14.49
CA THR A 314 2.60 -46.02 14.59
C THR A 314 3.22 -46.48 13.26
N LEU A 315 2.60 -47.50 12.60
CA LEU A 315 3.05 -47.97 11.30
C LEU A 315 2.98 -46.88 10.24
N LEU A 316 1.86 -46.16 10.17
CA LEU A 316 1.70 -45.06 9.21
C LEU A 316 2.78 -43.98 9.46
N ASP A 317 3.00 -43.60 10.71
CA ASP A 317 4.03 -42.64 11.09
C ASP A 317 5.45 -43.10 10.70
N ASP A 318 5.77 -44.35 10.89
CA ASP A 318 7.05 -44.97 10.48
C ASP A 318 7.21 -44.94 8.93
N CYS A 319 6.13 -45.27 8.20
CA CYS A 319 6.13 -45.24 6.73
C CYS A 319 6.27 -43.82 6.19
N LEU A 320 5.53 -42.87 6.77
CA LEU A 320 5.64 -41.46 6.44
C LEU A 320 7.05 -40.93 6.72
N HIS A 321 7.60 -41.24 7.89
CA HIS A 321 8.95 -40.81 8.23
C HIS A 321 9.98 -41.35 7.25
N CYS A 322 9.88 -42.65 6.88
CA CYS A 322 10.75 -43.24 5.87
C CYS A 322 10.60 -42.55 4.52
N TYR A 323 9.36 -42.32 4.06
CA TYR A 323 9.08 -41.63 2.80
C TYR A 323 9.73 -40.22 2.78
N PHE A 324 9.41 -39.38 3.76
CA PHE A 324 9.93 -38.02 3.83
C PHE A 324 11.46 -37.99 3.97
N SER A 325 12.06 -38.89 4.79
CA SER A 325 13.51 -38.99 4.92
C SER A 325 14.18 -39.33 3.58
N LYS A 326 13.60 -40.27 2.80
CA LYS A 326 14.15 -40.61 1.47
C LYS A 326 13.96 -39.51 0.43
N ARG A 327 12.79 -38.85 0.43
CA ARG A 327 12.55 -37.72 -0.45
C ARG A 327 13.48 -36.55 -0.14
N TYR A 328 13.59 -36.17 1.12
CA TYR A 328 14.51 -35.13 1.57
C TYR A 328 15.96 -35.42 1.19
N GLN A 329 16.43 -36.64 1.43
CA GLN A 329 17.79 -37.08 1.08
C GLN A 329 18.10 -36.94 -0.42
N LEU A 330 17.12 -37.16 -1.26
CA LEU A 330 17.29 -37.04 -2.73
C LEU A 330 17.17 -35.62 -3.21
N LEU A 331 16.18 -34.87 -2.73
CA LEU A 331 15.84 -33.55 -3.24
C LEU A 331 16.78 -32.47 -2.73
N MET A 332 17.11 -32.48 -1.45
CA MET A 332 17.85 -31.39 -0.83
C MET A 332 19.19 -31.06 -1.52
N PRO A 333 20.06 -32.03 -1.86
CA PRO A 333 21.30 -31.74 -2.57
C PRO A 333 21.05 -31.17 -3.97
N SER A 334 20.04 -31.66 -4.67
CA SER A 334 19.71 -31.22 -6.04
C SER A 334 19.09 -29.82 -6.04
N ILE A 335 18.25 -29.51 -5.05
CA ILE A 335 17.66 -28.18 -4.88
C ILE A 335 18.76 -27.18 -4.52
N GLN A 336 19.64 -27.50 -3.57
CA GLN A 336 20.77 -26.63 -3.21
C GLN A 336 21.67 -26.32 -4.40
N MET A 337 21.94 -27.31 -5.23
CA MET A 337 22.72 -27.12 -6.47
C MET A 337 21.98 -26.23 -7.46
N ALA A 338 20.70 -26.48 -7.71
CA ALA A 338 19.88 -25.67 -8.63
C ALA A 338 19.73 -24.21 -8.13
N VAL A 339 19.49 -24.02 -6.85
CA VAL A 339 19.41 -22.66 -6.25
C VAL A 339 20.77 -21.95 -6.33
N SER A 340 21.88 -22.65 -6.10
CA SER A 340 23.21 -22.07 -6.23
C SER A 340 23.53 -21.70 -7.69
N GLU A 341 23.10 -22.51 -8.63
CA GLU A 341 23.23 -22.21 -10.08
C GLU A 341 22.40 -20.99 -10.48
N LEU A 342 21.16 -20.91 -10.03
CA LEU A 342 20.31 -19.74 -10.23
C LEU A 342 20.94 -18.48 -9.60
N ALA A 343 21.50 -18.57 -8.41
CA ALA A 343 22.19 -17.47 -7.75
C ALA A 343 23.40 -16.96 -8.53
N THR A 344 24.19 -17.88 -9.11
CA THR A 344 25.31 -17.49 -9.97
C THR A 344 24.87 -16.87 -11.30
N LYS A 345 23.83 -17.45 -11.92
CA LYS A 345 23.27 -16.98 -13.19
C LYS A 345 22.70 -15.56 -13.07
N HIS A 346 22.02 -15.27 -11.98
CA HIS A 346 21.36 -13.99 -11.72
C HIS A 346 22.09 -13.13 -10.68
N ALA A 347 23.39 -13.26 -10.52
CA ALA A 347 24.18 -12.57 -9.48
C ALA A 347 24.07 -11.04 -9.50
N ARG A 348 23.65 -10.43 -10.62
CA ARG A 348 23.48 -8.98 -10.79
C ARG A 348 22.03 -8.52 -10.77
N ASP A 349 21.09 -9.44 -10.87
CA ASP A 349 19.65 -9.15 -10.94
C ASP A 349 18.89 -9.93 -9.87
N HIS A 350 18.70 -9.28 -8.74
CA HIS A 350 18.01 -9.88 -7.58
C HIS A 350 16.53 -10.16 -7.87
N CYS A 351 15.87 -9.36 -8.69
CA CYS A 351 14.46 -9.55 -9.03
C CYS A 351 14.27 -10.82 -9.87
N SER A 352 15.08 -11.00 -10.89
CA SER A 352 15.08 -12.23 -11.69
C SER A 352 15.48 -13.46 -10.88
N LEU A 353 16.41 -13.32 -9.93
CA LEU A 353 16.78 -14.41 -9.02
C LEU A 353 15.61 -14.86 -8.15
N VAL A 354 14.93 -13.92 -7.49
CA VAL A 354 13.78 -14.23 -6.64
C VAL A 354 12.65 -14.84 -7.48
N ARG A 355 12.32 -14.25 -8.63
CA ARG A 355 11.28 -14.76 -9.52
C ARG A 355 11.57 -16.19 -10.00
N SER A 356 12.79 -16.43 -10.48
CA SER A 356 13.19 -17.77 -10.98
C SER A 356 13.31 -18.78 -9.86
N GLY A 357 13.85 -18.38 -8.69
CA GLY A 357 13.99 -19.25 -7.53
C GLY A 357 12.65 -19.63 -6.92
N CYS A 358 11.74 -18.66 -6.77
CA CYS A 358 10.39 -18.93 -6.28
C CYS A 358 9.60 -19.82 -7.25
N ALA A 359 9.63 -19.51 -8.56
CA ALA A 359 8.98 -20.35 -9.57
C ALA A 359 9.50 -21.80 -9.54
N PHE A 360 10.81 -21.98 -9.40
CA PHE A 360 11.39 -23.31 -9.24
C PHE A 360 10.87 -24.02 -7.99
N MET A 361 10.81 -23.33 -6.84
CA MET A 361 10.31 -23.94 -5.59
C MET A 361 8.80 -24.21 -5.64
N VAL A 362 8.01 -23.36 -6.31
CA VAL A 362 6.58 -23.61 -6.55
C VAL A 362 6.41 -24.94 -7.27
N HIS A 363 7.13 -25.16 -8.38
CA HIS A 363 7.05 -26.43 -9.12
C HIS A 363 7.50 -27.63 -8.27
N VAL A 364 8.55 -27.45 -7.46
CA VAL A 364 8.99 -28.53 -6.56
C VAL A 364 7.91 -28.87 -5.54
N CYS A 365 7.23 -27.85 -4.95
CA CYS A 365 6.15 -28.08 -4.00
C CYS A 365 4.93 -28.75 -4.65
N GLU A 366 4.51 -28.28 -5.81
CA GLU A 366 3.41 -28.89 -6.56
C GLU A 366 3.69 -30.35 -6.91
N ASP A 367 4.86 -30.63 -7.47
CA ASP A 367 5.28 -31.98 -7.84
C ASP A 367 5.36 -32.91 -6.64
N GLU A 368 5.93 -32.45 -5.51
CA GLU A 368 6.01 -33.25 -4.27
C GLU A 368 4.64 -33.48 -3.64
N TYR A 369 3.79 -32.46 -3.63
CA TYR A 369 2.43 -32.58 -3.12
C TYR A 369 1.65 -33.60 -3.96
N GLN A 370 1.69 -33.52 -5.26
CA GLN A 370 1.04 -34.47 -6.16
C GLN A 370 1.63 -35.88 -6.02
N LEU A 371 2.97 -35.99 -5.92
CA LEU A 371 3.62 -37.27 -5.73
C LEU A 371 3.20 -37.92 -4.42
N PHE A 372 3.08 -37.14 -3.33
CA PHE A 372 2.65 -37.64 -2.03
C PHE A 372 1.29 -38.33 -2.11
N PHE A 373 0.31 -37.73 -2.78
CA PHE A 373 -1.03 -38.31 -2.94
C PHE A 373 -1.09 -39.52 -3.87
N HIS A 374 0.01 -39.79 -4.61
CA HIS A 374 0.15 -41.08 -5.28
C HIS A 374 0.51 -42.22 -4.32
N PHE A 375 1.04 -41.91 -3.12
CA PHE A 375 1.41 -42.88 -2.10
C PHE A 375 0.43 -42.99 -0.93
N PHE A 376 -0.14 -41.88 -0.52
CA PHE A 376 -1.01 -41.71 0.64
C PHE A 376 -2.31 -41.05 0.23
N SER A 377 -3.40 -41.29 0.97
CA SER A 377 -4.70 -40.71 0.66
C SER A 377 -5.04 -39.53 1.60
N LYS A 378 -4.45 -39.48 2.80
CA LYS A 378 -4.68 -38.44 3.77
C LYS A 378 -3.49 -37.44 3.78
N SER A 379 -3.79 -36.15 3.95
CA SER A 379 -2.77 -35.14 4.16
C SER A 379 -2.03 -35.37 5.48
N SER A 380 -0.79 -34.89 5.55
CA SER A 380 0.06 -35.01 6.73
C SER A 380 0.80 -33.69 6.98
N GLU A 381 0.76 -33.17 8.20
CA GLU A 381 1.55 -32.01 8.62
C GLU A 381 3.07 -32.20 8.39
N LYS A 382 3.52 -33.46 8.34
CA LYS A 382 4.93 -33.77 8.02
C LYS A 382 5.28 -33.46 6.56
N LEU A 383 4.29 -33.46 5.64
CA LEU A 383 4.50 -33.02 4.25
C LEU A 383 4.85 -31.54 4.20
N ASP A 384 4.01 -30.73 4.85
CA ASP A 384 4.22 -29.28 4.90
C ASP A 384 5.56 -28.93 5.56
N ALA A 385 5.92 -29.62 6.66
CA ALA A 385 7.19 -29.44 7.32
C ALA A 385 8.40 -29.82 6.41
N MET A 386 8.28 -30.87 5.61
CA MET A 386 9.33 -31.24 4.64
C MET A 386 9.43 -30.20 3.52
N LEU A 387 8.30 -29.79 2.95
CA LEU A 387 8.26 -28.78 1.88
C LEU A 387 8.81 -27.45 2.36
N GLU A 388 8.48 -27.04 3.58
CA GLU A 388 9.03 -25.84 4.22
C GLU A 388 10.55 -25.91 4.34
N GLN A 389 11.08 -27.05 4.82
CA GLN A 389 12.54 -27.26 4.88
C GLN A 389 13.23 -27.19 3.50
N LEU A 390 12.58 -27.71 2.45
CA LEU A 390 13.11 -27.58 1.09
C LEU A 390 13.10 -26.13 0.62
N CYS A 391 12.02 -25.39 0.89
CA CYS A 391 11.90 -23.97 0.56
C CYS A 391 12.90 -23.11 1.34
N MET A 392 13.25 -23.49 2.57
CA MET A 392 14.26 -22.77 3.38
C MET A 392 15.63 -22.74 2.69
N SER A 393 15.96 -23.68 1.82
CA SER A 393 17.22 -23.65 1.06
C SER A 393 17.30 -22.45 0.09
N LEU A 394 16.18 -22.03 -0.46
CA LEU A 394 16.09 -20.80 -1.25
C LEU A 394 16.20 -19.56 -0.35
N TYR A 395 15.48 -19.57 0.77
CA TYR A 395 15.51 -18.48 1.74
C TYR A 395 16.92 -18.21 2.26
N ASP A 396 17.68 -19.24 2.60
CA ASP A 396 19.05 -19.13 3.11
C ASP A 396 19.99 -18.45 2.11
N VAL A 397 19.76 -18.63 0.81
CA VAL A 397 20.52 -17.97 -0.25
C VAL A 397 20.04 -16.53 -0.47
N LEU A 398 18.73 -16.29 -0.43
CA LEU A 398 18.15 -14.98 -0.73
C LEU A 398 18.30 -13.99 0.41
N ARG A 399 18.14 -14.40 1.65
CA ARG A 399 18.17 -13.52 2.82
C ARG A 399 19.45 -12.68 2.94
N PRO A 400 20.66 -13.24 2.81
CA PRO A 400 21.88 -12.43 2.81
C PRO A 400 21.90 -11.39 1.71
N LEU A 401 21.40 -11.72 0.52
CA LEU A 401 21.34 -10.80 -0.62
C LEU A 401 20.35 -9.66 -0.35
N ILE A 402 19.15 -9.97 0.16
CA ILE A 402 18.12 -8.99 0.52
C ILE A 402 18.66 -7.95 1.51
N ILE A 403 19.37 -8.39 2.54
CA ILE A 403 19.95 -7.51 3.56
C ILE A 403 20.94 -6.50 2.97
N HIS A 404 21.64 -6.86 1.90
CA HIS A 404 22.63 -5.99 1.25
C HIS A 404 22.05 -5.08 0.15
N ILE A 405 20.78 -5.23 -0.23
CA ILE A 405 20.16 -4.35 -1.22
C ILE A 405 20.02 -2.94 -0.66
N ASN A 406 20.48 -1.96 -1.44
CA ASN A 406 20.45 -0.54 -1.08
C ASN A 406 19.44 0.29 -1.88
N HIS A 407 18.96 -0.22 -3.00
CA HIS A 407 18.07 0.50 -3.91
C HIS A 407 16.60 0.28 -3.50
N LEU A 408 15.86 1.37 -3.30
CA LEU A 408 14.44 1.33 -2.92
C LEU A 408 13.57 0.71 -4.02
N GLU A 409 13.91 0.97 -5.28
CA GLU A 409 13.21 0.42 -6.44
C GLU A 409 13.26 -1.10 -6.45
N THR A 410 14.45 -1.66 -6.29
CA THR A 410 14.65 -3.11 -6.27
C THR A 410 13.89 -3.76 -5.10
N LEU A 411 13.95 -3.17 -3.91
CA LEU A 411 13.21 -3.68 -2.75
C LEU A 411 11.69 -3.60 -2.96
N ALA A 412 11.19 -2.53 -3.54
CA ALA A 412 9.78 -2.39 -3.85
C ALA A 412 9.31 -3.39 -4.91
N GLU A 413 10.16 -3.68 -5.92
CA GLU A 413 9.89 -4.69 -6.94
C GLU A 413 9.90 -6.09 -6.32
N LEU A 414 10.84 -6.41 -5.44
CA LEU A 414 10.86 -7.67 -4.70
C LEU A 414 9.61 -7.86 -3.84
N CYS A 415 9.15 -6.81 -3.15
CA CYS A 415 7.86 -6.85 -2.45
C CYS A 415 6.70 -7.17 -3.40
N SER A 416 6.69 -6.59 -4.59
CA SER A 416 5.65 -6.82 -5.59
C SER A 416 5.70 -8.26 -6.12
N ILE A 417 6.88 -8.79 -6.41
CA ILE A 417 7.08 -10.17 -6.87
C ILE A 417 6.56 -11.14 -5.81
N LEU A 418 7.03 -11.02 -4.58
CA LEU A 418 6.65 -11.95 -3.51
C LEU A 418 5.17 -11.86 -3.17
N LYS A 419 4.63 -10.64 -3.05
CA LYS A 419 3.26 -10.41 -2.63
C LYS A 419 2.25 -10.71 -3.73
N THR A 420 2.48 -10.18 -4.93
CA THR A 420 1.51 -10.29 -6.03
C THR A 420 1.74 -11.55 -6.83
N GLU A 421 2.92 -11.73 -7.45
CA GLU A 421 3.16 -12.86 -8.34
C GLU A 421 3.17 -14.18 -7.56
N MET A 422 3.85 -14.25 -6.38
CA MET A 422 3.99 -15.52 -5.65
C MET A 422 2.79 -15.80 -4.75
N LEU A 423 2.46 -14.88 -3.83
CA LEU A 423 1.42 -15.14 -2.83
C LEU A 423 0.00 -14.98 -3.39
N GLN A 424 -0.28 -13.94 -4.19
CA GLN A 424 -1.62 -13.73 -4.72
C GLN A 424 -1.90 -14.57 -5.96
N ASP A 425 -0.99 -14.65 -6.93
CA ASP A 425 -1.26 -15.36 -8.16
C ASP A 425 -1.04 -16.87 -8.01
N HIS A 426 0.12 -17.32 -7.50
CA HIS A 426 0.41 -18.75 -7.38
C HIS A 426 -0.22 -19.41 -6.16
N VAL A 427 0.00 -18.86 -4.94
CA VAL A 427 -0.46 -19.51 -3.71
C VAL A 427 -1.98 -19.47 -3.58
N GLN A 428 -2.65 -18.37 -3.95
CA GLN A 428 -4.11 -18.31 -3.88
C GLN A 428 -4.79 -19.22 -4.91
N ALA A 429 -4.14 -19.50 -6.04
CA ALA A 429 -4.63 -20.47 -7.00
C ALA A 429 -4.58 -21.92 -6.46
N ASN A 430 -3.52 -22.27 -5.74
CA ASN A 430 -3.28 -23.62 -5.22
C ASN A 430 -2.92 -23.61 -3.71
N PRO A 431 -3.81 -23.18 -2.82
CA PRO A 431 -3.51 -22.95 -1.41
C PRO A 431 -3.11 -24.21 -0.66
N ASN A 432 -3.62 -25.36 -1.04
CA ASN A 432 -3.32 -26.65 -0.38
C ASN A 432 -1.96 -27.20 -0.78
N GLU A 433 -1.53 -26.96 -2.01
CA GLU A 433 -0.27 -27.48 -2.54
C GLU A 433 0.91 -26.59 -2.14
N LEU A 434 0.66 -25.29 -2.00
CA LEU A 434 1.69 -24.28 -1.79
C LEU A 434 1.68 -23.65 -0.38
N GLY A 435 0.97 -24.27 0.59
CA GLY A 435 0.90 -23.74 1.97
C GLY A 435 2.27 -23.60 2.63
N ALA A 436 3.13 -24.60 2.49
CA ALA A 436 4.50 -24.58 3.00
C ALA A 436 5.38 -23.52 2.31
N PHE A 437 5.26 -23.40 0.98
CA PHE A 437 5.93 -22.34 0.22
C PHE A 437 5.45 -20.96 0.65
N ALA A 438 4.15 -20.81 0.89
CA ALA A 438 3.57 -19.56 1.35
C ALA A 438 4.16 -19.09 2.69
N ALA A 439 4.40 -20.01 3.63
CA ALA A 439 5.04 -19.67 4.90
C ALA A 439 6.43 -19.07 4.69
N VAL A 440 7.27 -19.70 3.85
CA VAL A 440 8.62 -19.21 3.55
C VAL A 440 8.60 -17.94 2.69
N ALA A 441 7.71 -17.86 1.72
CA ALA A 441 7.55 -16.65 0.89
C ALA A 441 7.11 -15.45 1.72
N ASN A 442 6.24 -15.66 2.71
CA ASN A 442 5.84 -14.65 3.67
C ASN A 442 7.03 -14.18 4.53
N GLN A 443 7.86 -15.10 4.98
CA GLN A 443 9.07 -14.80 5.73
C GLN A 443 10.08 -13.98 4.90
N MET A 444 10.25 -14.34 3.61
CA MET A 444 11.05 -13.53 2.67
C MET A 444 10.48 -12.13 2.48
N LEU A 445 9.15 -12.01 2.36
CA LEU A 445 8.48 -10.72 2.21
C LEU A 445 8.69 -9.84 3.44
N GLU A 446 8.63 -10.41 4.64
CA GLU A 446 8.92 -9.70 5.89
C GLU A 446 10.34 -9.11 5.88
N ASP A 447 11.35 -9.91 5.52
CA ASP A 447 12.73 -9.43 5.45
C ASP A 447 12.90 -8.29 4.42
N VAL A 448 12.24 -8.40 3.25
CA VAL A 448 12.28 -7.35 2.23
C VAL A 448 11.60 -6.07 2.73
N GLN A 449 10.47 -6.19 3.41
CA GLN A 449 9.74 -5.05 3.97
C GLN A 449 10.53 -4.35 5.08
N GLU A 450 11.13 -5.11 6.00
CA GLU A 450 12.01 -4.56 7.02
C GLU A 450 13.21 -3.82 6.40
N ARG A 451 13.81 -4.42 5.39
CA ARG A 451 14.92 -3.79 4.67
C ARG A 451 14.49 -2.52 3.94
N LEU A 452 13.31 -2.55 3.31
CA LEU A 452 12.73 -1.39 2.64
C LEU A 452 12.50 -0.22 3.62
N VAL A 453 11.91 -0.50 4.79
CA VAL A 453 11.71 0.50 5.85
C VAL A 453 13.04 1.08 6.32
N TYR A 454 14.03 0.22 6.57
CA TYR A 454 15.38 0.67 6.94
C TYR A 454 15.99 1.60 5.90
N ARG A 455 16.01 1.17 4.64
CA ARG A 455 16.60 1.97 3.55
C ARG A 455 15.86 3.27 3.32
N SER A 456 14.54 3.25 3.47
CA SER A 456 13.71 4.46 3.39
C SER A 456 14.05 5.45 4.49
N SER A 457 14.26 5.01 5.74
CA SER A 457 14.68 5.87 6.83
C SER A 457 16.07 6.49 6.59
N VAL A 458 17.01 5.72 6.04
CA VAL A 458 18.32 6.24 5.63
C VAL A 458 18.16 7.27 4.51
N TYR A 459 17.36 6.96 3.49
CA TYR A 459 17.10 7.83 2.34
C TYR A 459 16.44 9.15 2.76
N ILE A 460 15.46 9.10 3.68
CA ILE A 460 14.83 10.31 4.22
C ILE A 460 15.86 11.24 4.85
N LYS A 461 16.76 10.67 5.64
CA LYS A 461 17.79 11.46 6.35
C LYS A 461 18.87 12.02 5.41
N SER A 462 19.38 11.18 4.49
CA SER A 462 20.51 11.56 3.62
C SER A 462 20.06 12.40 2.43
N ASP A 463 19.00 11.97 1.75
CA ASP A 463 18.63 12.48 0.44
C ASP A 463 17.51 13.52 0.46
N ILE A 464 16.76 13.63 1.57
CA ILE A 464 15.68 14.61 1.71
C ILE A 464 16.03 15.62 2.79
N LEU A 465 16.19 15.18 4.05
CA LEU A 465 16.39 16.10 5.20
C LEU A 465 17.71 16.83 5.12
N ASN A 466 18.81 16.10 4.94
CA ASN A 466 20.18 16.65 4.89
C ASN A 466 20.63 16.95 3.46
N TYR A 467 19.68 17.09 2.54
CA TYR A 467 20.02 17.43 1.16
C TYR A 467 20.73 18.78 1.08
N ASN A 468 21.94 18.77 0.57
CA ASN A 468 22.68 19.99 0.30
C ASN A 468 22.49 20.39 -1.16
N PRO A 469 21.75 21.50 -1.43
CA PRO A 469 21.44 21.88 -2.79
C PRO A 469 22.68 22.35 -3.56
N ALA A 470 22.87 21.83 -4.75
CA ALA A 470 23.87 22.33 -5.68
C ALA A 470 23.50 23.75 -6.16
N SER A 471 24.46 24.46 -6.71
CA SER A 471 24.23 25.82 -7.21
C SER A 471 23.14 25.89 -8.28
N GLY A 472 23.01 24.86 -9.11
CA GLY A 472 21.96 24.73 -10.13
C GLY A 472 20.58 24.44 -9.57
N ASP A 473 20.47 23.80 -8.40
CA ASP A 473 19.19 23.51 -7.77
C ASP A 473 18.51 24.76 -7.21
N LEU A 474 19.31 25.78 -6.88
CA LEU A 474 18.87 27.07 -6.38
C LEU A 474 18.84 28.15 -7.47
N ALA A 475 19.09 27.81 -8.73
CA ALA A 475 19.07 28.74 -9.86
C ALA A 475 17.61 29.06 -10.30
N TYR A 476 16.89 29.73 -9.46
CA TYR A 476 15.54 30.27 -9.71
C TYR A 476 15.61 31.80 -9.67
N PRO A 477 14.96 32.53 -10.60
CA PRO A 477 14.02 32.07 -11.63
C PRO A 477 14.64 31.52 -12.93
N GLU A 478 15.95 31.63 -13.17
CA GLU A 478 16.61 31.33 -14.44
C GLU A 478 16.27 29.96 -14.99
N LYS A 479 16.10 28.95 -14.12
CA LYS A 479 15.70 27.61 -14.51
C LYS A 479 14.31 27.59 -15.13
N LEU A 480 13.38 28.39 -14.63
CA LEU A 480 12.02 28.51 -15.16
C LEU A 480 12.02 29.30 -16.47
N GLU A 481 12.76 30.39 -16.55
CA GLU A 481 12.92 31.20 -17.77
C GLU A 481 13.51 30.39 -18.93
N MET A 482 14.53 29.57 -18.63
CA MET A 482 15.12 28.68 -19.62
C MET A 482 14.09 27.67 -20.14
N MET A 483 13.25 27.11 -19.27
CA MET A 483 12.23 26.15 -19.68
C MET A 483 11.08 26.81 -20.44
N GLU A 484 10.71 28.01 -20.09
CA GLU A 484 9.72 28.79 -20.85
C GLU A 484 10.23 29.08 -22.27
N SER A 485 11.49 29.50 -22.42
CA SER A 485 12.12 29.72 -23.72
C SER A 485 12.21 28.45 -24.57
N ILE A 486 12.49 27.29 -23.93
CA ILE A 486 12.48 25.99 -24.61
C ILE A 486 11.04 25.62 -25.05
N ALA A 487 10.06 25.84 -24.18
CA ALA A 487 8.65 25.58 -24.50
C ALA A 487 8.15 26.48 -25.62
N GLU A 488 8.55 27.74 -25.66
CA GLU A 488 8.23 28.69 -26.75
C GLU A 488 8.91 28.25 -28.05
N SER A 489 10.19 27.95 -28.04
CA SER A 489 10.90 27.49 -29.22
C SER A 489 10.31 26.18 -29.81
N LEU A 490 9.89 25.27 -28.96
CA LEU A 490 9.17 24.05 -29.38
C LEU A 490 7.76 24.37 -29.93
N ARG A 491 7.05 25.37 -29.39
CA ARG A 491 5.78 25.85 -29.97
C ARG A 491 5.98 26.50 -31.31
N GLU A 492 6.99 27.34 -31.47
CA GLU A 492 7.33 27.96 -32.74
C GLU A 492 7.74 26.96 -33.82
N GLN A 493 8.55 25.94 -33.44
CA GLN A 493 8.89 24.85 -34.35
C GLN A 493 7.64 24.11 -34.81
N ARG A 494 6.71 23.80 -33.91
CA ARG A 494 5.44 23.14 -34.25
C ARG A 494 4.52 23.99 -35.11
N LEU A 495 4.43 25.30 -34.87
CA LEU A 495 3.69 26.22 -35.71
C LEU A 495 4.30 26.29 -37.11
N ASN A 496 5.61 26.26 -37.23
CA ASN A 496 6.33 26.22 -38.49
C ASN A 496 6.21 24.89 -39.22
N ASP A 497 6.21 23.76 -38.48
CA ASP A 497 5.95 22.44 -39.05
C ASP A 497 4.48 22.24 -39.43
N SER A 498 3.51 22.78 -38.67
CA SER A 498 2.11 22.81 -39.04
C SER A 498 1.86 23.68 -40.30
N ARG A 499 2.62 24.74 -40.50
CA ARG A 499 2.54 25.56 -41.72
C ARG A 499 3.18 24.88 -42.94
N ARG A 500 4.13 23.95 -42.71
CA ARG A 500 4.75 23.15 -43.77
C ARG A 500 3.94 21.90 -44.15
N ASN A 501 3.12 21.37 -43.27
CA ASN A 501 2.36 20.13 -43.42
C ASN A 501 0.83 20.35 -43.59
N SER A 502 0.37 21.38 -44.20
CA SER A 502 -1.02 21.45 -44.71
C SER A 502 -1.18 20.68 -46.04
N GLY A 503 -0.82 19.42 -45.99
CA GLY A 503 -0.98 18.46 -47.07
C GLY A 503 -0.62 17.06 -46.55
N ASP A 504 -1.66 16.24 -46.40
CA ASP A 504 -1.71 14.79 -46.30
C ASP A 504 -1.47 14.08 -44.98
N SER A 505 -2.62 13.56 -44.52
CA SER A 505 -2.96 12.22 -43.95
C SER A 505 -2.28 11.66 -42.71
N ILE A 506 -3.17 11.40 -41.81
CA ILE A 506 -3.31 10.52 -40.61
C ILE A 506 -2.47 9.23 -40.63
N GLY A 507 -1.67 9.03 -39.57
CA GLY A 507 -1.04 7.75 -39.20
C GLY A 507 -0.73 7.67 -37.71
N SER A 508 -1.23 6.64 -37.08
CA SER A 508 -1.16 6.30 -35.67
C SER A 508 0.25 5.88 -35.22
N ALA A 509 0.80 6.47 -34.17
CA ALA A 509 2.10 6.11 -33.59
C ALA A 509 1.94 5.29 -32.28
N THR A 510 2.74 4.25 -32.18
CA THR A 510 2.74 3.26 -31.06
C THR A 510 3.74 3.60 -29.97
N SER A 511 3.41 3.14 -28.76
CA SER A 511 3.99 3.48 -27.44
C SER A 511 5.48 3.16 -27.21
N HIS A 512 6.22 2.74 -28.22
CA HIS A 512 7.61 2.27 -28.05
C HIS A 512 8.69 3.37 -28.11
N GLU A 513 8.37 4.57 -28.61
CA GLU A 513 9.35 5.66 -28.78
C GLU A 513 9.59 6.52 -27.52
N VAL A 514 8.66 6.44 -26.56
CA VAL A 514 8.77 7.23 -25.31
C VAL A 514 9.85 6.69 -24.35
N ALA A 515 10.22 5.41 -24.52
CA ALA A 515 11.26 4.79 -23.69
C ALA A 515 12.70 5.21 -24.07
N ALA A 516 12.93 5.61 -25.30
CA ALA A 516 14.26 5.99 -25.80
C ALA A 516 14.69 7.41 -25.38
N LEU A 517 13.73 8.33 -25.18
CA LEU A 517 14.01 9.70 -24.74
C LEU A 517 14.33 9.84 -23.25
N ASN A 518 13.90 8.88 -22.44
CA ASN A 518 14.22 8.85 -21.00
C ASN A 518 15.66 8.43 -20.70
N GLN A 519 16.37 7.80 -21.64
CA GLN A 519 17.78 7.42 -21.46
C GLN A 519 18.76 8.55 -21.76
N SER A 520 18.39 9.52 -22.57
CA SER A 520 19.27 10.64 -22.93
C SER A 520 19.34 11.76 -21.89
N GLY A 521 18.37 11.86 -20.99
CA GLY A 521 18.36 12.87 -19.93
C GLY A 521 19.23 12.54 -18.71
N SER A 522 19.66 11.27 -18.56
CA SER A 522 20.44 10.79 -17.40
C SER A 522 21.95 10.86 -17.62
N ALA A 523 22.43 11.11 -18.81
CA ALA A 523 23.84 11.04 -19.17
C ALA A 523 24.63 12.35 -18.98
N LEU A 524 24.01 13.45 -18.58
CA LEU A 524 24.65 14.78 -18.51
C LEU A 524 25.16 15.19 -17.12
N MET A 525 25.10 14.33 -16.11
CA MET A 525 25.54 14.70 -14.74
C MET A 525 26.44 13.67 -14.04
N SER A 526 27.31 12.98 -14.75
CA SER A 526 28.45 12.32 -14.09
C SER A 526 29.67 12.38 -14.99
N GLY A 527 30.52 13.36 -14.73
CA GLY A 527 31.81 13.45 -15.32
C GLY A 527 32.85 12.65 -14.54
N GLN A 528 33.77 12.08 -15.30
CA GLN A 528 35.11 11.50 -14.97
C GLN A 528 35.10 10.05 -14.47
N THR A 529 35.60 9.13 -15.23
CA THR A 529 37.00 8.81 -15.54
C THR A 529 37.12 7.79 -16.65
N THR A 530 38.13 7.89 -17.44
CA THR A 530 38.52 7.15 -18.67
C THR A 530 39.21 5.81 -18.42
N PRO A 531 39.64 5.05 -19.49
CA PRO A 531 39.23 3.69 -19.83
C PRO A 531 40.36 2.64 -19.61
N PRO A 532 40.25 1.39 -20.05
CA PRO A 532 40.82 1.03 -21.35
C PRO A 532 40.09 -0.05 -22.21
N GLU A 533 40.45 -0.02 -23.45
CA GLU A 533 40.23 -0.82 -24.61
C GLU A 533 40.15 -2.36 -24.49
N GLY A 534 39.39 -2.93 -25.43
CA GLY A 534 39.67 -4.28 -25.88
C GLY A 534 38.52 -5.05 -26.52
N MET A 535 38.61 -5.17 -27.83
CA MET A 535 38.17 -6.26 -28.69
C MET A 535 36.80 -6.21 -29.41
N ARG A 536 36.99 -6.02 -30.70
CA ARG A 536 36.11 -6.25 -31.87
C ARG A 536 35.45 -7.63 -31.85
N SER A 537 34.22 -7.68 -32.32
CA SER A 537 33.77 -8.69 -33.24
C SER A 537 32.66 -8.15 -34.15
N THR A 538 32.96 -8.10 -35.39
CA THR A 538 32.20 -7.82 -36.59
C THR A 538 31.21 -8.94 -36.88
N VAL A 539 29.94 -8.67 -37.14
CA VAL A 539 29.15 -9.40 -38.17
C VAL A 539 28.14 -8.45 -38.81
N MET A 540 28.11 -8.58 -40.15
CA MET A 540 27.53 -7.80 -41.21
C MET A 540 26.03 -7.53 -41.17
N ALA A 541 25.68 -6.40 -41.76
CA ALA A 541 24.35 -6.00 -42.21
C ALA A 541 23.92 -6.79 -43.47
N PRO A 542 22.64 -6.66 -43.84
CA PRO A 542 22.40 -6.17 -45.19
C PRO A 542 21.49 -4.95 -45.26
N ILE A 543 21.78 -4.18 -46.27
CA ILE A 543 21.24 -2.96 -46.80
C ILE A 543 19.78 -3.14 -47.28
N GLY A 544 18.94 -2.17 -46.93
CA GLY A 544 17.62 -1.98 -47.51
C GLY A 544 17.19 -0.53 -47.38
N SER A 545 17.32 0.18 -48.47
CA SER A 545 16.94 1.59 -48.66
C SER A 545 15.43 1.83 -48.55
N GLY A 546 15.05 2.91 -47.82
CA GLY A 546 13.69 3.43 -47.81
C GLY A 546 13.59 4.70 -46.98
N ALA A 547 13.81 5.85 -47.60
CA ALA A 547 13.53 7.14 -47.03
C ALA A 547 12.03 7.30 -46.78
N GLY A 548 11.65 7.46 -45.53
CA GLY A 548 10.31 7.85 -45.09
C GLY A 548 10.41 8.74 -43.89
N THR A 549 10.33 10.03 -44.13
CA THR A 549 10.20 11.08 -43.09
C THR A 549 8.89 10.89 -42.34
N ALA A 550 8.95 10.29 -41.14
CA ALA A 550 7.80 10.21 -40.24
C ALA A 550 7.66 11.55 -39.51
N THR A 551 6.66 12.31 -39.84
CA THR A 551 6.21 13.49 -39.10
C THR A 551 5.50 13.04 -37.84
N ILE A 552 6.12 13.33 -36.70
CA ILE A 552 5.55 13.06 -35.37
C ILE A 552 4.57 14.17 -35.02
N HIS A 553 3.27 13.86 -35.06
CA HIS A 553 2.25 14.70 -34.41
C HIS A 553 2.34 14.53 -32.90
N VAL A 554 3.05 15.42 -32.23
CA VAL A 554 3.05 15.52 -30.77
C VAL A 554 2.01 16.55 -30.37
N ASN A 555 0.88 16.08 -29.87
CA ASN A 555 -0.06 16.91 -29.14
C ASN A 555 0.65 17.48 -27.93
N ALA A 556 0.83 18.79 -27.91
CA ALA A 556 1.63 19.47 -26.92
C ALA A 556 0.85 19.85 -25.67
N SER A 557 0.50 18.88 -24.87
CA SER A 557 0.58 19.06 -23.42
C SER A 557 1.98 18.65 -23.02
N LEU A 558 2.74 19.51 -22.34
CA LEU A 558 3.98 19.13 -21.69
C LEU A 558 3.72 17.81 -20.95
N SER A 559 4.46 16.77 -21.30
CA SER A 559 4.32 15.48 -20.65
C SER A 559 4.50 15.67 -19.14
N PRO A 560 3.75 15.00 -18.26
CA PRO A 560 4.03 15.00 -16.82
C PRO A 560 5.50 14.73 -16.51
N ALA A 561 6.19 13.93 -17.34
CA ALA A 561 7.61 13.66 -17.22
C ALA A 561 8.49 14.90 -17.43
N ASP A 562 8.14 15.80 -18.32
CA ASP A 562 8.90 17.04 -18.57
C ASP A 562 8.74 18.03 -17.41
N LEU A 563 7.57 18.05 -16.78
CA LEU A 563 7.30 18.82 -15.56
C LEU A 563 8.10 18.31 -14.35
N HIS A 564 8.32 16.99 -14.26
CA HIS A 564 9.07 16.39 -13.15
C HIS A 564 10.55 16.80 -13.11
N GLY A 565 11.14 17.08 -14.28
CA GLY A 565 12.52 17.58 -14.38
C GLY A 565 12.72 18.97 -13.75
N MET A 566 11.64 19.76 -13.60
CA MET A 566 11.64 21.11 -13.05
C MET A 566 11.43 21.15 -11.54
N TRP A 567 11.02 20.04 -10.92
CA TRP A 567 10.77 20.00 -9.50
C TRP A 567 12.09 20.06 -8.73
N TYR A 568 12.02 20.70 -7.58
CA TYR A 568 13.14 20.66 -6.65
C TYR A 568 13.47 19.22 -6.27
N PRO A 569 14.75 18.82 -6.25
CA PRO A 569 15.12 17.41 -6.13
C PRO A 569 14.49 16.67 -4.97
N THR A 570 14.34 17.32 -3.80
CA THR A 570 13.74 16.68 -2.62
C THR A 570 12.26 16.40 -2.78
N VAL A 571 11.50 17.21 -3.52
CA VAL A 571 10.08 16.94 -3.82
C VAL A 571 9.96 15.66 -4.64
N ARG A 572 10.76 15.54 -5.71
CA ARG A 572 10.78 14.33 -6.53
C ARG A 572 11.17 13.09 -5.71
N ARG A 573 12.21 13.19 -4.90
CA ARG A 573 12.69 12.12 -4.03
C ARG A 573 11.64 11.69 -3.00
N THR A 574 10.94 12.67 -2.42
CA THR A 574 9.81 12.44 -1.51
C THR A 574 8.71 11.62 -2.18
N LEU A 575 8.27 12.03 -3.36
CA LEU A 575 7.19 11.35 -4.08
C LEU A 575 7.59 9.95 -4.54
N VAL A 576 8.83 9.76 -5.00
CA VAL A 576 9.36 8.43 -5.32
C VAL A 576 9.37 7.54 -4.08
N CYS A 577 9.86 8.02 -2.95
CA CYS A 577 9.89 7.26 -1.71
C CYS A 577 8.48 6.87 -1.25
N LEU A 578 7.54 7.81 -1.22
CA LEU A 578 6.14 7.55 -0.88
C LEU A 578 5.50 6.50 -1.80
N SER A 579 5.71 6.63 -3.11
CA SER A 579 5.14 5.70 -4.09
C SER A 579 5.66 4.26 -3.94
N LYS A 580 6.94 4.10 -3.57
CA LYS A 580 7.55 2.79 -3.35
C LYS A 580 7.09 2.15 -2.05
N LEU A 581 6.90 2.96 -1.00
CA LEU A 581 6.46 2.47 0.31
C LEU A 581 4.97 2.09 0.33
N TYR A 582 4.13 2.86 -0.34
CA TYR A 582 2.66 2.75 -0.24
C TYR A 582 2.11 1.34 -0.54
N ARG A 583 2.72 0.60 -1.47
CA ARG A 583 2.32 -0.77 -1.83
C ARG A 583 2.90 -1.85 -0.94
N CYS A 584 4.06 -1.57 -0.40
CA CYS A 584 4.94 -2.61 0.10
C CYS A 584 4.74 -2.86 1.59
N ILE A 585 4.40 -1.83 2.36
CA ILE A 585 4.37 -1.88 3.83
C ILE A 585 2.96 -1.69 4.40
N ASP A 586 2.81 -1.96 5.70
CA ASP A 586 1.56 -1.77 6.42
C ASP A 586 1.16 -0.29 6.51
N LYS A 587 -0.15 -0.04 6.55
CA LYS A 587 -0.76 1.28 6.61
C LYS A 587 -0.24 2.10 7.80
N SER A 588 -0.13 1.50 8.98
CA SER A 588 0.31 2.19 10.19
C SER A 588 1.77 2.64 10.10
N ILE A 589 2.63 1.78 9.56
CA ILE A 589 4.05 2.09 9.34
C ILE A 589 4.19 3.14 8.24
N PHE A 590 3.40 3.01 7.15
CA PHE A 590 3.37 3.99 6.08
C PHE A 590 2.97 5.37 6.59
N GLN A 591 1.94 5.47 7.44
CA GLN A 591 1.50 6.73 8.04
C GLN A 591 2.64 7.42 8.81
N GLY A 592 3.36 6.66 9.66
CA GLY A 592 4.48 7.21 10.43
C GLY A 592 5.63 7.69 9.55
N LEU A 593 6.03 6.88 8.57
CA LEU A 593 7.09 7.25 7.63
C LEU A 593 6.66 8.39 6.71
N SER A 594 5.44 8.41 6.23
CA SER A 594 4.95 9.47 5.34
C SER A 594 4.94 10.83 6.03
N GLN A 595 4.61 10.88 7.32
CA GLN A 595 4.73 12.10 8.12
C GLN A 595 6.19 12.58 8.18
N GLU A 596 7.13 11.69 8.50
CA GLU A 596 8.56 12.03 8.57
C GLU A 596 9.09 12.50 7.21
N ILE A 597 8.66 11.84 6.13
CA ILE A 597 9.04 12.19 4.76
C ILE A 597 8.53 13.58 4.40
N LEU A 598 7.25 13.88 4.64
CA LEU A 598 6.65 15.16 4.30
C LEU A 598 7.23 16.30 5.12
N GLN A 599 7.43 16.13 6.43
CA GLN A 599 8.09 17.12 7.28
C GLN A 599 9.55 17.38 6.86
N SER A 600 10.28 16.32 6.50
CA SER A 600 11.64 16.44 5.99
C SER A 600 11.68 17.20 4.65
N CYS A 601 10.71 16.96 3.78
CA CYS A 601 10.57 17.68 2.52
C CYS A 601 10.26 19.15 2.73
N ILE A 602 9.30 19.47 3.59
CA ILE A 602 8.95 20.85 3.95
C ILE A 602 10.18 21.57 4.53
N HIS A 603 10.91 20.91 5.41
CA HIS A 603 12.14 21.47 5.97
C HIS A 603 13.19 21.78 4.87
N SER A 604 13.43 20.83 3.98
CA SER A 604 14.36 21.01 2.86
C SER A 604 13.91 22.13 1.90
N LEU A 605 12.62 22.27 1.64
CA LEU A 605 12.06 23.36 0.84
C LEU A 605 12.26 24.72 1.52
N ASN A 606 12.10 24.79 2.84
CA ASN A 606 12.34 26.02 3.59
C ASN A 606 13.83 26.43 3.56
N VAL A 607 14.74 25.47 3.65
CA VAL A 607 16.20 25.72 3.52
C VAL A 607 16.51 26.24 2.11
N ALA A 608 15.93 25.63 1.07
CA ALA A 608 16.09 26.09 -0.30
C ALA A 608 15.52 27.49 -0.52
N CYS A 609 14.34 27.80 0.03
CA CYS A 609 13.73 29.10 0.01
C CYS A 609 14.65 30.18 0.62
N GLN A 610 15.23 29.90 1.78
CA GLN A 610 16.21 30.80 2.41
C GLN A 610 17.47 30.98 1.54
N GLY A 611 17.93 29.90 0.90
CA GLY A 611 19.07 29.95 -0.03
C GLY A 611 18.80 30.80 -1.26
N ILE A 612 17.62 30.69 -1.83
CA ILE A 612 17.17 31.52 -2.98
C ILE A 612 16.97 32.98 -2.55
N THR A 613 16.34 33.22 -1.40
CA THR A 613 16.13 34.55 -0.85
C THR A 613 17.43 35.29 -0.64
N LYS A 614 18.49 34.60 -0.13
CA LYS A 614 19.83 35.20 0.06
C LYS A 614 20.56 35.53 -1.25
N ARG A 615 20.30 34.74 -2.31
CA ARG A 615 21.00 34.91 -3.59
C ARG A 615 20.27 35.86 -4.55
N LYS A 616 18.97 35.90 -4.48
CA LYS A 616 18.09 36.66 -5.38
C LYS A 616 17.22 37.66 -4.60
N THR A 617 15.92 37.39 -4.55
CA THR A 617 14.94 38.23 -3.86
C THR A 617 14.06 37.40 -2.96
N GLN A 618 13.48 38.02 -1.95
CA GLN A 618 12.51 37.39 -1.08
C GLN A 618 11.29 36.91 -1.86
N LEU A 619 10.88 37.67 -2.88
CA LEU A 619 9.78 37.32 -3.78
C LEU A 619 10.03 35.96 -4.47
N ASN A 620 11.22 35.75 -5.03
CA ASN A 620 11.61 34.52 -5.71
C ASN A 620 11.64 33.32 -4.75
N GLY A 621 12.15 33.51 -3.53
CA GLY A 621 12.14 32.47 -2.51
C GLY A 621 10.73 32.05 -2.10
N GLN A 622 9.85 33.01 -1.86
CA GLN A 622 8.45 32.75 -1.49
C GLN A 622 7.68 32.05 -2.62
N LEU A 623 7.80 32.54 -3.85
CA LEU A 623 7.14 31.90 -5.02
C LEU A 623 7.67 30.50 -5.29
N PHE A 624 8.99 30.28 -5.11
CA PHE A 624 9.58 28.96 -5.18
C PHE A 624 8.92 28.00 -4.16
N LEU A 625 8.77 28.46 -2.92
CA LEU A 625 8.18 27.66 -1.85
C LEU A 625 6.69 27.36 -2.14
N ILE A 626 5.92 28.37 -2.52
CA ILE A 626 4.50 28.22 -2.90
C ILE A 626 4.36 27.19 -4.03
N LYS A 627 5.14 27.35 -5.12
CA LYS A 627 5.15 26.42 -6.25
C LYS A 627 5.34 24.96 -5.82
N HIS A 628 6.38 24.70 -5.04
CA HIS A 628 6.73 23.32 -4.68
C HIS A 628 5.81 22.72 -3.62
N LEU A 629 5.23 23.54 -2.72
CA LEU A 629 4.20 23.11 -1.79
C LEU A 629 2.87 22.79 -2.53
N LEU A 630 2.50 23.55 -3.55
CA LEU A 630 1.35 23.24 -4.40
C LEU A 630 1.55 21.91 -5.13
N ILE A 631 2.72 21.72 -5.74
CA ILE A 631 3.08 20.44 -6.38
C ILE A 631 3.00 19.29 -5.38
N LEU A 632 3.61 19.45 -4.21
CA LEU A 632 3.59 18.42 -3.18
C LEU A 632 2.16 18.08 -2.76
N ARG A 633 1.33 19.09 -2.47
CA ARG A 633 -0.08 18.93 -2.11
C ARG A 633 -0.88 18.18 -3.18
N GLU A 634 -0.70 18.56 -4.43
CA GLU A 634 -1.41 17.96 -5.56
C GLU A 634 -1.00 16.50 -5.77
N GLN A 635 0.30 16.23 -5.70
CA GLN A 635 0.85 14.90 -5.92
C GLN A 635 0.59 13.91 -4.78
N ILE A 636 0.39 14.38 -3.55
CA ILE A 636 0.00 13.51 -2.43
C ILE A 636 -1.52 13.27 -2.35
N ALA A 637 -2.33 14.05 -3.06
CA ALA A 637 -3.79 13.92 -3.05
C ALA A 637 -4.30 12.52 -3.45
N PRO A 638 -3.72 11.84 -4.48
CA PRO A 638 -4.17 10.51 -4.90
C PRO A 638 -3.94 9.39 -3.87
N PHE A 639 -3.04 9.58 -2.89
CA PHE A 639 -2.85 8.58 -1.85
C PHE A 639 -4.09 8.54 -0.95
N GLN A 640 -4.85 7.45 -1.01
CA GLN A 640 -6.11 7.28 -0.27
C GLN A 640 -5.91 7.03 1.23
N VAL A 641 -4.68 7.06 1.71
CA VAL A 641 -4.35 6.87 3.11
C VAL A 641 -4.56 8.18 3.85
N GLU A 642 -5.26 8.13 4.97
CA GLU A 642 -5.24 9.21 5.94
C GLU A 642 -3.82 9.38 6.46
N PHE A 643 -3.23 10.55 6.22
CA PHE A 643 -1.91 10.92 6.76
C PHE A 643 -2.00 11.38 8.23
N SER A 644 -3.04 10.96 8.94
CA SER A 644 -3.27 11.33 10.33
C SER A 644 -2.72 10.26 11.28
N ILE A 645 -1.88 10.69 12.19
CA ILE A 645 -1.37 9.87 13.29
C ILE A 645 -1.96 10.40 14.59
N LYS A 646 -2.40 9.48 15.42
CA LYS A 646 -2.86 9.78 16.77
C LYS A 646 -1.64 9.89 17.68
N GLU A 647 -1.25 11.10 18.02
CA GLU A 647 -0.23 11.34 19.05
C GLU A 647 -0.91 11.55 20.41
N THR A 648 -0.47 10.79 21.39
CA THR A 648 -0.87 11.00 22.78
C THR A 648 0.10 11.97 23.43
N GLY A 649 -0.35 13.19 23.63
CA GLY A 649 0.37 14.20 24.40
C GLY A 649 -0.11 14.25 25.86
N LEU A 650 0.80 14.57 26.75
CA LEU A 650 0.44 14.88 28.14
C LEU A 650 0.22 16.40 28.23
N ASP A 651 -1.02 16.79 28.50
CA ASP A 651 -1.34 18.18 28.74
C ASP A 651 -1.04 18.55 30.21
N PHE A 652 -0.06 19.41 30.38
CA PHE A 652 0.36 19.95 31.65
C PHE A 652 -0.30 21.31 32.00
N SER A 653 -1.28 21.75 31.21
CA SER A 653 -1.93 23.06 31.44
C SER A 653 -2.64 23.13 32.78
N THR A 654 -3.29 22.04 33.17
CA THR A 654 -3.94 21.87 34.47
C THR A 654 -2.91 21.85 35.60
N LEU A 655 -1.78 21.21 35.41
CA LEU A 655 -0.65 21.17 36.33
C LEU A 655 -0.02 22.56 36.51
N LYS A 656 0.12 23.31 35.40
CA LYS A 656 0.57 24.70 35.43
C LYS A 656 -0.41 25.61 36.17
N ALA A 657 -1.72 25.48 35.94
CA ALA A 657 -2.75 26.25 36.58
C ALA A 657 -2.81 25.94 38.09
N ALA A 658 -2.75 24.65 38.45
CA ALA A 658 -2.72 24.21 39.84
C ALA A 658 -1.44 24.68 40.57
N ALA A 659 -0.27 24.64 39.92
CA ALA A 659 0.98 25.16 40.44
C ALA A 659 0.92 26.69 40.64
N TYR A 660 0.35 27.44 39.69
CA TYR A 660 0.14 28.88 39.82
C TYR A 660 -0.81 29.24 40.98
N GLY A 661 -1.89 28.46 41.15
CA GLY A 661 -2.83 28.57 42.27
C GLY A 661 -2.14 28.33 43.64
N MET A 662 -1.20 27.41 43.68
CA MET A 662 -0.40 27.09 44.86
C MET A 662 0.58 28.21 45.23
N PHE A 663 1.19 28.88 44.27
CA PHE A 663 2.07 30.01 44.47
C PHE A 663 1.33 31.30 44.94
N GLN A 664 0.07 31.44 44.56
CA GLN A 664 -0.74 32.59 44.98
C GLN A 664 -1.32 32.47 46.39
N LYS A 665 -1.40 31.25 46.97
CA LYS A 665 -1.95 31.01 48.33
C LYS A 665 -0.97 30.24 49.22
N PRO A 666 0.17 30.80 49.60
CA PRO A 666 1.21 30.07 50.36
C PRO A 666 0.85 29.69 51.78
N ARG A 667 -0.26 30.20 52.33
CA ARG A 667 -0.70 29.93 53.74
C ARG A 667 -1.50 28.64 53.92
N GLY A 668 -1.85 27.91 52.88
CA GLY A 668 -2.67 26.70 52.96
C GLY A 668 -1.91 25.36 52.83
N LEU A 669 -0.58 25.36 52.68
CA LEU A 669 0.23 24.19 52.35
C LEU A 669 0.38 23.12 53.44
N PHE A 670 0.08 23.46 54.71
CA PHE A 670 0.35 22.58 55.87
C PHE A 670 -0.88 22.32 56.76
N VAL A 671 -2.08 22.60 56.35
CA VAL A 671 -3.30 22.37 57.13
C VAL A 671 -3.97 21.04 56.67
N LEU A 672 -4.08 20.08 57.59
CA LEU A 672 -4.79 18.79 57.42
C LEU A 672 -6.32 19.01 57.44
N SER A 673 -6.85 19.81 56.55
CA SER A 673 -8.30 19.97 56.36
C SER A 673 -8.67 19.62 54.93
N SER A 674 -9.94 19.35 54.67
CA SER A 674 -10.47 19.01 53.33
C SER A 674 -10.20 20.04 52.21
N ASN A 675 -9.68 21.22 52.59
CA ASN A 675 -9.28 22.29 51.66
C ASN A 675 -7.74 22.48 51.57
N ASN A 676 -6.98 21.40 51.62
CA ASN A 676 -5.53 21.47 51.48
C ASN A 676 -5.15 21.64 49.99
N SER A 677 -4.55 22.79 49.67
CA SER A 677 -4.09 23.12 48.29
C SER A 677 -3.10 22.12 47.72
N PHE A 678 -2.40 21.34 48.56
CA PHE A 678 -1.48 20.30 48.13
C PHE A 678 -2.23 19.02 47.74
N LEU A 679 -3.31 18.67 48.40
CA LEU A 679 -4.19 17.56 48.05
C LEU A 679 -4.97 17.90 46.75
N GLU A 680 -5.45 19.12 46.62
CA GLU A 680 -6.08 19.64 45.40
C GLU A 680 -5.10 19.60 44.22
N PHE A 681 -3.83 19.99 44.43
CA PHE A 681 -2.77 19.85 43.44
C PHE A 681 -2.51 18.38 43.03
N LEU A 682 -2.51 17.45 43.97
CA LEU A 682 -2.32 16.02 43.68
C LEU A 682 -3.54 15.39 42.96
N PHE A 683 -4.75 15.84 43.24
CA PHE A 683 -5.97 15.32 42.62
C PHE A 683 -6.32 15.99 41.30
N GLU A 684 -6.12 17.32 41.19
CA GLU A 684 -6.43 18.09 39.99
C GLU A 684 -5.23 18.26 39.03
N GLY A 685 -4.00 18.09 39.53
CA GLY A 685 -2.77 18.28 38.79
C GLY A 685 -2.34 17.06 37.95
N ALA A 686 -3.15 16.01 37.91
CA ALA A 686 -2.81 14.87 37.05
C ALA A 686 -2.76 15.29 35.56
N PRO A 687 -1.66 15.03 34.84
CA PRO A 687 -1.58 15.36 33.43
C PRO A 687 -2.68 14.65 32.67
N GLN A 688 -3.48 15.40 31.97
CA GLN A 688 -4.52 14.82 31.11
C GLN A 688 -3.86 14.31 29.82
N VAL A 689 -4.25 13.11 29.44
CA VAL A 689 -3.84 12.54 28.16
C VAL A 689 -4.69 13.19 27.08
N THR A 690 -4.11 14.12 26.35
CA THR A 690 -4.75 14.70 25.17
C THR A 690 -4.31 13.93 23.92
N GLU A 691 -5.30 13.52 23.16
CA GLU A 691 -5.07 12.87 21.88
C GLU A 691 -5.06 13.94 20.80
N HIS A 692 -3.89 14.18 20.22
CA HIS A 692 -3.75 15.08 19.08
C HIS A 692 -3.65 14.24 17.81
N TYR A 693 -4.48 14.57 16.83
CA TYR A 693 -4.35 14.01 15.48
C TYR A 693 -3.42 14.91 14.67
N VAL A 694 -2.23 14.41 14.41
CA VAL A 694 -1.28 15.07 13.50
C VAL A 694 -1.52 14.53 12.11
N ASP A 695 -1.94 15.42 11.21
CA ASP A 695 -2.21 15.12 9.82
C ASP A 695 -1.19 15.87 8.96
N SER A 696 -0.26 15.16 8.37
CA SER A 696 0.82 15.76 7.58
C SER A 696 0.34 16.38 6.27
N LYS A 697 -0.84 16.01 5.76
CA LYS A 697 -1.48 16.76 4.65
C LYS A 697 -1.88 18.15 5.11
N LYS A 698 -2.46 18.24 6.31
CA LYS A 698 -2.79 19.53 6.94
C LYS A 698 -1.53 20.35 7.23
N ASP A 699 -0.41 19.71 7.56
CA ASP A 699 0.87 20.40 7.74
C ASP A 699 1.35 21.04 6.43
N VAL A 700 1.23 20.31 5.30
CA VAL A 700 1.52 20.87 3.98
C VAL A 700 0.58 22.04 3.66
N ASP A 701 -0.72 21.89 3.90
CA ASP A 701 -1.71 22.94 3.68
C ASP A 701 -1.48 24.14 4.60
N HIS A 702 -1.13 23.89 5.86
CA HIS A 702 -0.81 24.94 6.82
C HIS A 702 0.45 25.70 6.40
N GLN A 703 1.52 25.00 6.03
CA GLN A 703 2.75 25.61 5.56
C GLN A 703 2.51 26.44 4.27
N LEU A 704 1.70 25.89 3.35
CA LEU A 704 1.30 26.61 2.14
C LEU A 704 0.54 27.89 2.48
N LYS A 705 -0.46 27.80 3.38
CA LYS A 705 -1.24 28.95 3.84
C LYS A 705 -0.36 30.01 4.47
N CYS A 706 0.48 29.63 5.44
CA CYS A 706 1.42 30.56 6.07
C CYS A 706 2.35 31.23 5.04
N THR A 707 2.85 30.46 4.08
CA THR A 707 3.74 31.00 3.03
C THR A 707 3.00 31.99 2.13
N CYS A 708 1.73 31.68 1.77
CA CYS A 708 0.89 32.59 0.99
C CYS A 708 0.58 33.87 1.78
N GLU A 709 0.28 33.80 3.06
CA GLU A 709 0.03 34.95 3.91
C GLU A 709 1.28 35.86 4.01
N VAL A 710 2.46 35.25 4.21
CA VAL A 710 3.73 35.99 4.25
C VAL A 710 4.06 36.64 2.90
N PHE A 711 3.78 35.92 1.80
CA PHE A 711 3.92 36.44 0.44
C PHE A 711 2.98 37.62 0.18
N ILE A 712 1.69 37.47 0.50
CA ILE A 712 0.68 38.50 0.34
C ILE A 712 1.11 39.75 1.11
N LYS A 713 1.50 39.59 2.36
CA LYS A 713 1.99 40.70 3.21
C LYS A 713 3.23 41.35 2.59
N HIS A 714 4.22 40.58 2.21
CA HIS A 714 5.46 41.08 1.61
C HIS A 714 5.21 41.90 0.33
N VAL A 715 4.34 41.37 -0.57
CA VAL A 715 4.02 42.08 -1.81
C VAL A 715 3.18 43.33 -1.54
N THR A 716 2.26 43.28 -0.59
CA THR A 716 1.49 44.46 -0.15
C THR A 716 2.43 45.53 0.42
N ASP A 717 3.34 45.14 1.30
CA ASP A 717 4.36 46.04 1.86
C ASP A 717 5.30 46.58 0.74
N LEU A 718 5.65 45.74 -0.26
CA LEU A 718 6.48 46.17 -1.41
C LEU A 718 5.78 47.23 -2.26
N LEU A 719 4.44 47.08 -2.46
CA LEU A 719 3.66 47.98 -3.31
C LEU A 719 3.23 49.28 -2.61
N ALA A 720 3.04 49.24 -1.29
CA ALA A 720 2.50 50.33 -0.49
C ALA A 720 3.42 50.76 0.69
N SER A 721 4.74 50.48 0.59
CA SER A 721 5.68 50.72 1.69
C SER A 721 5.68 52.17 2.23
N GLU A 722 5.65 53.12 1.35
CA GLU A 722 5.66 54.55 1.70
C GLU A 722 4.36 54.96 2.43
N LEU A 723 3.22 54.46 1.96
CA LEU A 723 1.92 54.71 2.58
C LEU A 723 1.84 54.06 3.98
N ILE A 724 2.27 52.79 4.08
CA ILE A 724 2.26 52.07 5.33
C ILE A 724 3.23 52.68 6.35
N ALA A 725 4.38 53.20 5.89
CA ALA A 725 5.34 53.87 6.74
C ALA A 725 4.79 55.24 7.24
N PHE A 726 4.10 55.98 6.36
CA PHE A 726 3.40 57.22 6.71
C PHE A 726 2.27 56.95 7.71
N GLN A 727 1.43 55.97 7.42
CA GLN A 727 0.28 55.59 8.25
C GLN A 727 0.74 55.20 9.68
N LYS A 728 1.75 54.38 9.82
CA LYS A 728 2.30 54.00 11.14
C LYS A 728 2.75 55.22 11.95
N LYS A 729 3.41 56.17 11.32
CA LYS A 729 3.87 57.41 11.97
C LYS A 729 2.68 58.33 12.32
N ALA A 730 1.69 58.43 11.43
CA ALA A 730 0.49 59.24 11.65
C ALA A 730 -0.39 58.64 12.76
N GLN A 731 -0.53 57.30 12.79
CA GLN A 731 -1.32 56.61 13.82
C GLN A 731 -0.75 56.85 15.23
N VAL A 732 0.57 56.78 15.41
CA VAL A 732 1.21 57.09 16.70
C VAL A 732 0.83 58.50 17.20
N ILE A 733 0.75 59.50 16.28
CA ILE A 733 0.34 60.86 16.70
C ILE A 733 -1.16 60.93 17.01
N VAL A 734 -2.00 60.20 16.25
CA VAL A 734 -3.44 60.13 16.52
C VAL A 734 -3.71 59.44 17.86
N ASP A 735 -3.05 58.32 18.10
CA ASP A 735 -3.18 57.54 19.37
C ASP A 735 -2.71 58.37 20.58
N LEU A 736 -1.61 59.15 20.46
CA LEU A 736 -1.15 60.09 21.48
C LEU A 736 -2.15 61.22 21.77
N ASN A 737 -2.85 61.67 20.73
CA ASN A 737 -3.89 62.69 20.90
C ASN A 737 -5.18 62.15 21.57
N GLU A 738 -5.46 60.88 21.47
CA GLU A 738 -6.58 60.20 22.14
C GLU A 738 -6.28 59.89 23.64
N GLU A 739 -5.02 59.64 23.98
CA GLU A 739 -4.60 59.29 25.35
C GLU A 739 -4.33 60.53 26.22
N GLU A 740 -3.91 61.71 25.66
CA GLU A 740 -3.59 62.93 26.42
C GLU A 740 -4.68 64.00 26.22
N SER A 741 -5.49 64.21 27.24
CA SER A 741 -6.56 65.22 27.28
C SER A 741 -6.04 66.66 27.41
N GLY A 742 -4.90 67.04 26.86
CA GLY A 742 -4.34 68.37 27.22
C GLY A 742 -3.63 69.18 26.16
N ALA A 743 -3.08 68.62 25.10
CA ALA A 743 -2.44 69.37 24.02
C ALA A 743 -2.53 68.54 22.73
N SER A 744 -3.55 68.76 21.94
CA SER A 744 -3.70 68.09 20.65
C SER A 744 -2.55 68.52 19.71
N VAL A 745 -1.63 67.59 19.44
CA VAL A 745 -0.57 67.82 18.49
C VAL A 745 -1.15 67.64 17.07
N SER A 746 -1.32 68.72 16.34
CA SER A 746 -1.83 68.63 14.97
C SER A 746 -0.92 67.77 14.09
N LEU A 747 -1.46 66.80 13.43
CA LEU A 747 -0.70 65.92 12.51
C LEU A 747 -0.03 66.75 11.40
N ARG A 748 -0.72 67.80 10.89
CA ARG A 748 -0.21 68.75 9.90
C ARG A 748 1.07 69.45 10.31
N SER A 749 1.30 69.73 11.61
CA SER A 749 2.45 70.44 12.10
C SER A 749 3.70 69.59 12.12
N GLN A 750 3.61 68.28 11.87
CA GLN A 750 4.77 67.39 11.89
C GLN A 750 5.57 67.48 10.58
N PRO A 751 6.92 67.50 10.64
CA PRO A 751 7.76 67.60 9.45
C PRO A 751 7.55 66.53 8.40
N PHE A 752 7.11 65.34 8.81
CA PHE A 752 6.85 64.20 7.92
C PHE A 752 5.42 64.19 7.34
N ALA A 753 4.56 65.05 7.84
CA ALA A 753 3.12 65.08 7.56
C ALA A 753 2.65 66.44 6.99
N SER A 754 3.59 67.25 6.47
CA SER A 754 3.19 68.43 5.69
C SER A 754 2.43 68.03 4.42
N PRO A 755 1.45 68.81 3.91
CA PRO A 755 0.67 68.45 2.74
C PRO A 755 1.53 68.08 1.53
N GLU A 756 2.64 68.81 1.28
CA GLU A 756 3.58 68.56 0.20
C GLU A 756 4.28 67.19 0.38
N ARG A 757 4.65 66.87 1.63
CA ARG A 757 5.28 65.57 1.93
C ARG A 757 4.31 64.41 1.79
N VAL A 758 3.07 64.57 2.18
CA VAL A 758 2.08 63.54 2.01
C VAL A 758 1.77 63.34 0.51
N HIS A 759 1.73 64.42 -0.30
CA HIS A 759 1.65 64.34 -1.72
C HIS A 759 2.82 63.56 -2.33
N GLU A 760 4.05 63.83 -1.87
CA GLU A 760 5.27 63.08 -2.29
C GLU A 760 5.13 61.59 -1.97
N VAL A 761 4.66 61.26 -0.77
CA VAL A 761 4.44 59.87 -0.31
C VAL A 761 3.45 59.16 -1.20
N VAL A 762 2.29 59.79 -1.49
CA VAL A 762 1.28 59.27 -2.39
C VAL A 762 1.83 59.10 -3.82
N GLY A 763 2.55 60.06 -4.32
CA GLY A 763 3.18 60.02 -5.64
C GLY A 763 4.27 58.96 -5.74
N ALA A 764 5.09 58.77 -4.67
CA ALA A 764 6.11 57.77 -4.58
C ALA A 764 5.48 56.37 -4.57
N SER A 765 4.41 56.15 -3.81
CA SER A 765 3.66 54.88 -3.78
C SER A 765 3.08 54.55 -5.18
N TYR A 766 2.50 55.49 -5.85
CA TYR A 766 2.01 55.34 -7.23
C TYR A 766 3.14 54.91 -8.17
N LYS A 767 4.26 55.59 -8.14
CA LYS A 767 5.43 55.25 -8.95
C LYS A 767 5.95 53.87 -8.63
N GLN A 768 5.91 53.49 -7.35
CA GLN A 768 6.32 52.18 -6.86
C GLN A 768 5.40 51.08 -7.39
N ILE A 769 4.07 51.25 -7.32
CA ILE A 769 3.13 50.33 -7.93
C ILE A 769 3.41 50.18 -9.41
N LYS A 770 3.53 51.29 -10.18
CA LYS A 770 3.78 51.23 -11.62
C LYS A 770 5.08 50.52 -11.99
N THR A 771 6.10 50.55 -11.15
CA THR A 771 7.41 49.93 -11.42
C THR A 771 7.52 48.52 -10.91
N GLN A 772 6.88 48.17 -9.79
CA GLN A 772 7.01 46.85 -9.16
C GLN A 772 5.90 45.89 -9.54
N LEU A 773 4.69 46.37 -9.77
CA LEU A 773 3.55 45.52 -10.09
C LEU A 773 3.77 44.65 -11.33
N PRO A 774 4.29 45.13 -12.46
CA PRO A 774 4.58 44.29 -13.61
C PRO A 774 5.61 43.21 -13.32
N LYS A 775 6.63 43.54 -12.51
CA LYS A 775 7.66 42.54 -12.09
C LYS A 775 7.08 41.45 -11.21
N VAL A 776 6.17 41.82 -10.30
CA VAL A 776 5.48 40.86 -9.44
C VAL A 776 4.63 39.93 -10.30
N PHE A 777 3.86 40.43 -11.25
CA PHE A 777 3.05 39.61 -12.17
C PHE A 777 3.90 38.72 -13.05
N GLN A 778 4.98 39.22 -13.62
CA GLN A 778 5.92 38.43 -14.40
C GLN A 778 6.50 37.26 -13.56
N SER A 779 6.89 37.57 -12.32
CA SER A 779 7.39 36.51 -11.40
C SER A 779 6.28 35.52 -11.06
N MET A 780 5.06 35.97 -10.74
CA MET A 780 3.93 35.11 -10.45
C MET A 780 3.61 34.17 -11.62
N SER A 781 3.51 34.73 -12.84
CA SER A 781 3.24 33.94 -14.04
C SER A 781 4.33 32.89 -14.33
N LEU A 782 5.58 33.22 -14.08
CA LEU A 782 6.71 32.30 -14.28
C LEU A 782 6.69 31.12 -13.29
N TYR A 783 6.33 31.39 -12.03
CA TYR A 783 6.34 30.35 -10.99
C TYR A 783 5.01 29.56 -10.91
N LEU A 784 3.89 30.21 -11.13
CA LEU A 784 2.55 29.66 -10.98
C LEU A 784 1.99 29.31 -12.36
N ALA A 785 1.92 28.03 -12.66
CA ALA A 785 1.45 27.58 -13.98
C ALA A 785 -0.06 27.79 -14.21
N ASN A 786 -0.84 28.10 -13.14
CA ASN A 786 -2.28 28.26 -13.19
C ASN A 786 -2.69 29.73 -12.92
N LYS A 787 -3.37 30.34 -13.87
CA LYS A 787 -3.90 31.68 -13.74
C LYS A 787 -4.89 31.88 -12.59
N ASP A 788 -5.63 30.81 -12.23
CA ASP A 788 -6.55 30.88 -11.10
C ASP A 788 -5.78 31.03 -9.78
N THR A 789 -4.65 30.35 -9.66
CA THR A 789 -3.76 30.46 -8.49
C THR A 789 -3.15 31.86 -8.39
N GLU A 790 -2.72 32.42 -9.52
CA GLU A 790 -2.23 33.81 -9.57
C GLU A 790 -3.33 34.80 -9.11
N TYR A 791 -4.55 34.63 -9.61
CA TYR A 791 -5.68 35.47 -9.24
C TYR A 791 -6.04 35.34 -7.76
N ILE A 792 -6.09 34.12 -7.22
CA ILE A 792 -6.37 33.84 -5.80
C ILE A 792 -5.36 34.53 -4.89
N LEU A 793 -4.06 34.46 -5.23
CA LEU A 793 -3.00 35.11 -4.46
C LEU A 793 -2.99 36.65 -4.64
N PHE A 794 -3.32 37.16 -5.81
CA PHE A 794 -3.29 38.59 -6.08
C PHE A 794 -4.48 39.35 -5.48
N ARG A 795 -5.66 38.71 -5.37
CA ARG A 795 -6.86 39.30 -4.80
C ARG A 795 -6.67 39.93 -3.41
N PRO A 796 -6.09 39.23 -2.41
CA PRO A 796 -5.83 39.81 -1.10
C PRO A 796 -4.74 40.91 -1.14
N ILE A 797 -3.74 40.78 -2.02
CA ILE A 797 -2.72 41.83 -2.23
C ILE A 797 -3.39 43.10 -2.70
N LYS A 798 -4.26 43.02 -3.71
CA LYS A 798 -5.05 44.14 -4.21
C LYS A 798 -5.87 44.77 -3.10
N ALA A 799 -6.58 43.95 -2.31
CA ALA A 799 -7.36 44.43 -1.18
C ALA A 799 -6.51 45.15 -0.14
N GLY A 800 -5.30 44.61 0.17
CA GLY A 800 -4.38 45.19 1.11
C GLY A 800 -3.85 46.56 0.66
N VAL A 801 -3.47 46.70 -0.60
CA VAL A 801 -3.05 47.99 -1.18
C VAL A 801 -4.20 49.01 -1.18
N GLN A 802 -5.38 48.57 -1.56
CA GLN A 802 -6.60 49.44 -1.50
C GLN A 802 -6.88 49.90 -0.07
N LEU A 803 -6.78 49.03 0.90
CA LEU A 803 -6.97 49.38 2.31
C LEU A 803 -5.92 50.40 2.77
N ALA A 804 -4.65 50.25 2.39
CA ALA A 804 -3.59 51.21 2.73
C ALA A 804 -3.92 52.61 2.16
N TYR A 805 -4.38 52.74 0.90
CA TYR A 805 -4.82 54.00 0.33
C TYR A 805 -6.05 54.56 1.03
N GLN A 806 -7.07 53.74 1.30
CA GLN A 806 -8.28 54.15 1.99
C GLN A 806 -7.98 54.68 3.39
N GLN A 807 -7.11 54.01 4.15
CA GLN A 807 -6.71 54.48 5.47
C GLN A 807 -5.96 55.80 5.45
N VAL A 808 -5.09 56.01 4.44
CA VAL A 808 -4.45 57.30 4.26
C VAL A 808 -5.46 58.37 3.84
N GLU A 809 -6.41 58.08 2.96
CA GLU A 809 -7.48 58.97 2.56
C GLU A 809 -8.34 59.38 3.77
N GLU A 810 -8.71 58.43 4.65
CA GLU A 810 -9.44 58.68 5.89
C GLU A 810 -8.62 59.58 6.86
N LEU A 811 -7.32 59.27 7.03
CA LEU A 811 -6.42 60.11 7.83
C LEU A 811 -6.35 61.54 7.29
N VAL A 812 -6.24 61.68 5.96
CA VAL A 812 -6.19 63.01 5.31
C VAL A 812 -7.53 63.74 5.46
N LYS A 813 -8.67 63.05 5.29
CA LYS A 813 -9.99 63.67 5.51
C LYS A 813 -10.23 64.15 6.92
N ASN A 814 -9.75 63.41 7.92
CA ASN A 814 -9.99 63.69 9.32
C ASN A 814 -9.06 64.76 9.91
N ASN A 815 -7.83 64.93 9.37
CA ASN A 815 -6.79 65.72 9.99
C ASN A 815 -6.28 66.92 9.15
N TYR A 816 -6.77 67.10 7.92
CA TYR A 816 -6.35 68.19 7.00
C TYR A 816 -7.51 69.01 6.49
N SER A 817 -7.25 70.28 6.20
CA SER A 817 -8.21 71.18 5.61
C SER A 817 -8.54 70.84 4.15
N GLU A 818 -9.64 71.33 3.60
CA GLU A 818 -10.02 71.11 2.20
C GLU A 818 -8.97 71.59 1.22
N GLU A 819 -8.25 72.67 1.52
CA GLU A 819 -7.15 73.21 0.70
C GLU A 819 -5.96 72.23 0.73
N ASP A 820 -5.59 71.69 1.89
CA ASP A 820 -4.53 70.71 2.06
C ASP A 820 -4.89 69.39 1.35
N GLN A 821 -6.15 68.98 1.41
CA GLN A 821 -6.61 67.76 0.71
C GLN A 821 -6.48 67.86 -0.81
N GLN A 822 -6.68 69.09 -1.37
CA GLN A 822 -6.44 69.35 -2.79
C GLN A 822 -4.95 69.28 -3.16
N ILE A 823 -4.05 69.71 -2.27
CA ILE A 823 -2.61 69.64 -2.46
C ILE A 823 -2.17 68.18 -2.42
N ILE A 824 -2.66 67.42 -1.43
CA ILE A 824 -2.31 66.01 -1.21
C ILE A 824 -2.81 65.15 -2.37
N ALA A 825 -4.02 65.44 -2.90
CA ALA A 825 -4.65 64.76 -4.04
C ALA A 825 -4.62 63.22 -3.90
N CYS A 826 -5.12 62.70 -2.79
CA CYS A 826 -5.14 61.26 -2.56
C CYS A 826 -6.06 60.56 -3.59
N PRO A 827 -5.59 59.52 -4.28
CA PRO A 827 -6.39 58.85 -5.29
C PRO A 827 -7.58 58.09 -4.67
N SER A 828 -8.74 58.19 -5.31
CA SER A 828 -9.94 57.44 -4.87
C SER A 828 -9.75 55.94 -5.02
N LYS A 829 -10.56 55.16 -4.28
CA LYS A 829 -10.58 53.70 -4.37
C LYS A 829 -10.74 53.18 -5.82
N GLU A 830 -11.48 53.89 -6.64
CA GLU A 830 -11.70 53.52 -8.04
C GLU A 830 -10.45 53.79 -8.88
N GLN A 831 -9.77 54.89 -8.64
CA GLN A 831 -8.48 55.20 -9.28
C GLN A 831 -7.41 54.18 -8.89
N VAL A 832 -7.32 53.83 -7.61
CA VAL A 832 -6.42 52.77 -7.14
C VAL A 832 -6.76 51.40 -7.79
N ASN A 833 -8.07 51.09 -7.94
CA ASN A 833 -8.51 49.92 -8.67
C ASN A 833 -8.02 49.92 -10.12
N LEU A 834 -8.11 51.05 -10.79
CA LEU A 834 -7.63 51.21 -12.17
C LEU A 834 -6.10 51.01 -12.24
N PHE A 835 -5.33 51.52 -11.29
CA PHE A 835 -3.88 51.34 -11.22
C PHE A 835 -3.51 49.87 -11.08
N LEU A 836 -4.25 49.13 -10.24
CA LEU A 836 -4.06 47.72 -10.01
C LEU A 836 -4.66 46.82 -11.08
N ALA A 837 -5.55 47.35 -11.94
CA ALA A 837 -6.11 46.66 -13.07
C ALA A 837 -5.37 46.88 -14.39
N ALA A 838 -4.55 47.94 -14.45
CA ALA A 838 -3.81 48.36 -15.66
C ALA A 838 -2.56 47.52 -15.96
N SER A 839 -2.41 46.35 -15.35
CA SER A 839 -1.39 45.37 -15.72
C SER A 839 -2.02 44.21 -16.52
N PRO A 840 -1.31 43.71 -17.54
CA PRO A 840 -1.83 42.83 -18.58
C PRO A 840 -2.41 41.53 -18.09
#